data_1b4ffc18491eb00ff25512f70f49c119
#
_entry.id   1b4ffc18491eb00ff25512f70f49c119
#
_cell.length_a   1.000
_cell.length_b   1.000
_cell.length_c   1.000
_cell.angle_alpha   90.00
_cell.angle_beta   90.00
_cell.angle_gamma   90.00
#
_symmetry.space_group_name_H-M   'P 1'
#
loop_
_entity.id
_entity.type
_entity.pdbx_description
1 polymer ?
#
loop_
_entity_poly.entity_id
_entity_poly.type
_entity_poly.pdbx_seq_one_letter_code
_entity_poly.pdbx_strand_id
1 'polypeptide(L)'
;MKTKKNKTINNSTKKNRRTSKQLEIYCRKHANAINSFEKKYESKFKVNVLEHEKYLENKLTNLFKTPFTPSKFTPKNDYYTYINYNWINETTKEFKNRIKYYVQIDSFRITQEKVYYELIDIIKEYIKNNKSHKAQEIKSLYESLYNLDDKSAENSIKNYTELTDKHIASGNIYEILGSINKNEIVSWGSPLVWNVLKDEKNVKYCKSKIFAPKLTLYDYNLYVENNTDDNNTKNFKSNLKRKYLEFISKMFNLCLGKNHGLKAMDVWDCEYDMLGALGCDFIKKDSLEGYNIVTQEQGLKYGFDWNEMTKQIGYNIPPKTFICTSLNYLQCIMELLTTNNAWQSTKWKTYYYYINFRQIMRFHSEWRLDYYNFYGKFINGQPISYPRELYPVFGMSFCFNTFLTNEYINKNKDQLSIDYTHNMASDLLKVFKRIIQRNTWLSPSTKKYALLKLEHIKLEVGRPKLLREDPILDYDSKKAYENMLKLTNWRTKQYIKLDGKSSEVDIPVIDWQAFKMVGKQSYVVNAYYTPTENSIYIPLAYLQKPFIDLEERGIEYNLAYIGYTLAHEMSHCLDDLGSKYDEKGNLHNWWTKHDSKIFNLKIKNVIKQYETFAGYDGIKMDASLSVGENLADISGLAICQEYLQDFQENNNDIVPIQALSFEAFFTYIAIQSRQKIFDKAINAQLKTNPHPMDKYRTNCPLARLKLFRSLYNIKKGDKMYWSSTDTIW
;
A
#
# COMPACT_ATOMS: atom_id res chain seq x y z
N MET A 1 -9.48 -17.38 -46.78
CA MET A 1 -8.95 -16.21 -46.03
C MET A 1 -9.98 -15.09 -45.77
N LYS A 2 -11.23 -15.19 -46.19
CA LYS A 2 -12.30 -14.14 -45.97
C LYS A 2 -13.16 -14.35 -44.71
N THR A 3 -13.07 -15.49 -44.06
CA THR A 3 -13.94 -15.81 -42.90
C THR A 3 -13.39 -15.42 -41.52
N LYS A 4 -12.09 -15.12 -41.39
CA LYS A 4 -11.51 -14.71 -40.10
C LYS A 4 -11.64 -13.19 -39.77
N LYS A 5 -11.76 -12.31 -40.78
CA LYS A 5 -11.91 -10.86 -40.55
C LYS A 5 -13.31 -10.46 -40.07
N ASN A 6 -14.34 -11.21 -40.45
CA ASN A 6 -15.71 -10.88 -40.02
C ASN A 6 -16.05 -11.29 -38.58
N LYS A 7 -15.31 -12.27 -38.00
CA LYS A 7 -15.50 -12.63 -36.57
C LYS A 7 -14.91 -11.63 -35.59
N THR A 8 -13.82 -10.96 -35.96
CA THR A 8 -13.15 -9.99 -35.09
C THR A 8 -13.92 -8.66 -35.01
N ILE A 9 -14.54 -8.24 -36.12
CA ILE A 9 -15.34 -7.01 -36.17
C ILE A 9 -16.67 -7.19 -35.41
N ASN A 10 -17.28 -8.38 -35.47
CA ASN A 10 -18.50 -8.69 -34.73
C ASN A 10 -18.32 -8.80 -33.22
N ASN A 11 -17.12 -9.18 -32.75
CA ASN A 11 -16.84 -9.23 -31.31
C ASN A 11 -16.56 -7.84 -30.69
N SER A 12 -15.99 -6.90 -31.44
CA SER A 12 -15.77 -5.52 -30.97
C SER A 12 -17.08 -4.73 -30.89
N THR A 13 -17.96 -4.91 -31.90
CA THR A 13 -19.30 -4.28 -31.90
C THR A 13 -20.23 -4.87 -30.83
N LYS A 14 -20.12 -6.17 -30.51
CA LYS A 14 -20.88 -6.76 -29.39
C LYS A 14 -20.39 -6.29 -28.02
N LYS A 15 -19.08 -6.07 -27.82
CA LYS A 15 -18.53 -5.49 -26.59
C LYS A 15 -19.02 -4.05 -26.38
N ASN A 16 -18.94 -3.23 -27.42
CA ASN A 16 -19.38 -1.83 -27.34
C ASN A 16 -20.91 -1.70 -27.12
N ARG A 17 -21.71 -2.59 -27.68
CA ARG A 17 -23.18 -2.61 -27.45
C ARG A 17 -23.55 -3.03 -26.01
N ARG A 18 -22.76 -3.90 -25.33
CA ARG A 18 -22.99 -4.24 -23.91
C ARG A 18 -22.68 -3.06 -23.00
N THR A 19 -21.57 -2.34 -23.23
CA THR A 19 -21.17 -1.17 -22.46
C THR A 19 -22.24 -0.06 -22.52
N SER A 20 -22.74 0.25 -23.71
CA SER A 20 -23.77 1.27 -23.88
C SER A 20 -25.11 0.88 -23.23
N LYS A 21 -25.49 -0.38 -23.30
CA LYS A 21 -26.72 -0.89 -22.68
C LYS A 21 -26.67 -0.93 -21.14
N GLN A 22 -25.52 -1.20 -20.56
CA GLN A 22 -25.33 -1.16 -19.11
C GLN A 22 -25.28 0.29 -18.58
N LEU A 23 -24.61 1.19 -19.29
CA LEU A 23 -24.68 2.62 -19.01
C LEU A 23 -26.12 3.14 -19.11
N GLU A 24 -26.86 2.73 -20.15
CA GLU A 24 -28.25 3.08 -20.32
C GLU A 24 -29.16 2.59 -19.18
N ILE A 25 -28.97 1.35 -18.72
CA ILE A 25 -29.67 0.80 -17.55
C ILE A 25 -29.31 1.59 -16.29
N TYR A 26 -28.05 1.96 -16.14
CA TYR A 26 -27.57 2.75 -15.03
C TYR A 26 -28.15 4.17 -15.05
N CYS A 27 -28.13 4.84 -16.20
CA CYS A 27 -28.74 6.16 -16.40
C CYS A 27 -30.25 6.13 -16.16
N ARG A 28 -30.95 5.07 -16.60
CA ARG A 28 -32.39 4.88 -16.32
C ARG A 28 -32.67 4.67 -14.83
N LYS A 29 -31.83 3.92 -14.10
CA LYS A 29 -31.97 3.77 -12.64
C LYS A 29 -31.76 5.09 -11.92
N HIS A 30 -30.79 5.89 -12.35
CA HIS A 30 -30.54 7.22 -11.83
C HIS A 30 -31.72 8.18 -12.12
N ALA A 31 -32.14 8.24 -13.38
CA ALA A 31 -33.30 9.01 -13.78
C ALA A 31 -34.58 8.56 -13.08
N ASN A 32 -34.80 7.25 -12.91
CA ASN A 32 -35.95 6.70 -12.19
C ASN A 32 -35.88 7.02 -10.69
N ALA A 33 -34.71 7.04 -10.08
CA ALA A 33 -34.54 7.46 -8.68
C ALA A 33 -34.87 8.95 -8.50
N ILE A 34 -34.43 9.82 -9.44
CA ILE A 34 -34.80 11.25 -9.48
C ILE A 34 -36.29 11.40 -9.73
N ASN A 35 -36.86 10.76 -10.76
CA ASN A 35 -38.27 10.83 -11.13
C ASN A 35 -39.21 10.27 -10.05
N SER A 36 -38.86 9.19 -9.40
CA SER A 36 -39.66 8.65 -8.29
C SER A 36 -39.67 9.59 -7.08
N PHE A 37 -38.58 10.29 -6.90
CA PHE A 37 -38.40 11.28 -5.87
C PHE A 37 -39.13 12.58 -6.21
N GLU A 38 -39.07 13.06 -7.47
CA GLU A 38 -39.84 14.17 -7.98
C GLU A 38 -41.34 13.91 -7.87
N LYS A 39 -41.84 12.75 -8.30
CA LYS A 39 -43.26 12.36 -8.16
C LYS A 39 -43.74 12.34 -6.73
N LYS A 40 -42.89 11.93 -5.81
CA LYS A 40 -43.22 11.94 -4.37
C LYS A 40 -43.27 13.34 -3.79
N TYR A 41 -42.60 14.28 -4.42
CA TYR A 41 -42.55 15.70 -4.06
C TYR A 41 -43.58 16.55 -4.76
N GLU A 42 -43.81 16.33 -6.08
CA GLU A 42 -44.88 16.97 -6.85
C GLU A 42 -46.26 16.78 -6.23
N SER A 43 -46.49 15.67 -5.52
CA SER A 43 -47.71 15.44 -4.78
C SER A 43 -47.92 16.40 -3.58
N LYS A 44 -46.88 17.13 -3.16
CA LYS A 44 -46.92 18.02 -1.99
C LYS A 44 -46.68 19.50 -2.31
N PHE A 45 -46.04 19.86 -3.42
CA PHE A 45 -45.67 21.23 -3.72
C PHE A 45 -45.75 21.52 -5.24
N LYS A 46 -46.33 22.63 -5.64
CA LYS A 46 -46.15 23.24 -6.99
C LYS A 46 -44.74 23.84 -7.01
N VAL A 47 -43.76 23.09 -7.51
CA VAL A 47 -42.34 23.43 -7.42
C VAL A 47 -41.93 24.48 -8.45
N ASN A 48 -41.40 25.59 -7.96
CA ASN A 48 -40.61 26.55 -8.71
C ASN A 48 -39.14 26.09 -8.76
N VAL A 49 -38.39 26.37 -9.84
CA VAL A 49 -37.00 25.92 -10.07
C VAL A 49 -36.05 26.26 -8.92
N LEU A 50 -36.21 27.40 -8.26
CA LEU A 50 -35.41 27.82 -7.09
C LEU A 50 -35.67 26.95 -5.83
N GLU A 51 -36.89 26.46 -5.66
CA GLU A 51 -37.23 25.55 -4.56
C GLU A 51 -36.69 24.14 -4.80
N HIS A 52 -36.60 23.74 -6.09
CA HIS A 52 -36.02 22.49 -6.49
C HIS A 52 -34.48 22.45 -6.26
N GLU A 53 -33.78 23.53 -6.57
CA GLU A 53 -32.36 23.70 -6.27
C GLU A 53 -32.07 23.63 -4.76
N LYS A 54 -32.81 24.36 -3.94
CA LYS A 54 -32.73 24.29 -2.47
C LYS A 54 -33.04 22.91 -1.93
N TYR A 55 -33.95 22.21 -2.55
CA TYR A 55 -34.32 20.85 -2.17
C TYR A 55 -33.21 19.84 -2.50
N LEU A 56 -32.58 19.93 -3.68
CA LEU A 56 -31.44 19.08 -4.03
C LEU A 56 -30.24 19.34 -3.12
N GLU A 57 -30.00 20.61 -2.78
CA GLU A 57 -28.96 21.01 -1.80
C GLU A 57 -29.25 20.42 -0.42
N ASN A 58 -30.48 20.51 0.07
CA ASN A 58 -30.91 19.91 1.32
C ASN A 58 -30.85 18.37 1.28
N LYS A 59 -31.12 17.75 0.14
CA LYS A 59 -31.02 16.31 -0.04
C LYS A 59 -29.57 15.83 -0.02
N LEU A 60 -28.65 16.52 -0.73
CA LEU A 60 -27.22 16.25 -0.65
C LEU A 60 -26.72 16.38 0.79
N THR A 61 -27.16 17.42 1.50
CA THR A 61 -26.84 17.65 2.91
C THR A 61 -27.36 16.54 3.82
N ASN A 62 -28.61 16.15 3.68
CA ASN A 62 -29.24 15.08 4.48
C ASN A 62 -28.69 13.70 4.12
N LEU A 63 -28.40 13.45 2.85
CA LEU A 63 -27.85 12.19 2.35
C LEU A 63 -26.50 11.87 3.00
N PHE A 64 -25.70 12.91 3.26
CA PHE A 64 -24.38 12.78 3.87
C PHE A 64 -24.34 13.13 5.35
N LYS A 65 -25.45 13.54 5.94
CA LYS A 65 -25.51 14.08 7.30
C LYS A 65 -24.43 15.14 7.53
N THR A 66 -24.20 15.97 6.52
CA THR A 66 -23.12 16.95 6.50
C THR A 66 -23.70 18.31 6.13
N PRO A 67 -24.26 19.06 7.08
CA PRO A 67 -24.60 20.44 6.83
C PRO A 67 -23.32 21.21 6.50
N PHE A 68 -23.31 21.95 5.41
CA PHE A 68 -22.21 22.85 5.06
C PHE A 68 -22.03 23.88 6.17
N THR A 69 -20.79 24.07 6.63
CA THR A 69 -20.48 24.99 7.72
C THR A 69 -20.19 26.38 7.14
N PRO A 70 -21.07 27.37 7.35
CA PRO A 70 -21.05 28.59 6.54
C PRO A 70 -19.94 29.59 6.82
N SER A 71 -19.37 29.64 8.03
CA SER A 71 -18.65 30.83 8.45
C SER A 71 -17.13 30.76 8.50
N LYS A 72 -16.54 29.60 8.82
CA LYS A 72 -15.09 29.46 9.02
C LYS A 72 -14.37 28.84 7.83
N PHE A 73 -14.99 27.86 7.18
CA PHE A 73 -14.45 27.18 6.01
C PHE A 73 -15.33 27.45 4.80
N THR A 74 -14.72 27.74 3.68
CA THR A 74 -15.41 28.00 2.42
C THR A 74 -14.74 27.21 1.31
N PRO A 75 -15.41 26.96 0.17
CA PRO A 75 -14.78 26.34 -0.98
C PRO A 75 -13.51 27.05 -1.47
N LYS A 76 -13.34 28.33 -1.13
CA LYS A 76 -12.20 29.16 -1.53
C LYS A 76 -10.97 29.00 -0.67
N ASN A 77 -11.14 28.61 0.59
CA ASN A 77 -10.02 28.46 1.51
C ASN A 77 -9.69 27.03 1.91
N ASP A 78 -10.68 26.15 2.01
CA ASP A 78 -10.48 24.73 2.37
C ASP A 78 -11.73 23.91 2.04
N TYR A 79 -11.79 23.39 0.82
CA TYR A 79 -12.96 22.64 0.33
C TYR A 79 -13.17 21.34 1.10
N TYR A 80 -12.09 20.60 1.37
CA TYR A 80 -12.17 19.35 2.13
C TYR A 80 -12.84 19.55 3.49
N THR A 81 -12.37 20.52 4.26
CA THR A 81 -12.93 20.79 5.58
C THR A 81 -14.33 21.41 5.49
N TYR A 82 -14.59 22.23 4.48
CA TYR A 82 -15.92 22.79 4.21
C TYR A 82 -16.98 21.69 4.09
N ILE A 83 -16.67 20.62 3.33
CA ILE A 83 -17.58 19.48 3.16
C ILE A 83 -17.62 18.58 4.39
N ASN A 84 -16.49 18.34 5.05
CA ASN A 84 -16.33 17.28 6.05
C ASN A 84 -16.33 17.76 7.50
N TYR A 85 -16.51 19.06 7.76
CA TYR A 85 -16.32 19.64 9.10
C TYR A 85 -17.13 18.93 10.19
N ASN A 86 -18.41 18.71 9.99
CA ASN A 86 -19.26 18.07 10.98
C ASN A 86 -18.90 16.62 11.19
N TRP A 87 -18.62 15.88 10.10
CA TRP A 87 -18.18 14.49 10.21
C TRP A 87 -16.87 14.38 11.01
N ILE A 88 -15.89 15.25 10.77
CA ILE A 88 -14.63 15.27 11.50
C ILE A 88 -14.88 15.51 13.00
N ASN A 89 -15.77 16.46 13.35
CA ASN A 89 -16.08 16.78 14.73
C ASN A 89 -16.85 15.64 15.44
N GLU A 90 -17.84 15.05 14.78
CA GLU A 90 -18.61 13.92 15.32
C GLU A 90 -17.71 12.72 15.51
N THR A 91 -16.90 12.38 14.50
CA THR A 91 -15.91 11.31 14.58
C THR A 91 -14.92 11.55 15.72
N THR A 92 -14.46 12.77 15.92
CA THR A 92 -13.56 13.12 17.03
C THR A 92 -14.22 12.89 18.39
N LYS A 93 -15.51 13.18 18.53
CA LYS A 93 -16.27 12.89 19.77
C LYS A 93 -16.47 11.40 19.99
N GLU A 94 -16.85 10.68 18.95
CA GLU A 94 -17.06 9.22 19.02
C GLU A 94 -15.77 8.48 19.39
N PHE A 95 -14.62 8.92 18.86
CA PHE A 95 -13.31 8.35 19.21
C PHE A 95 -12.94 8.42 20.67
N LYS A 96 -13.35 9.47 21.37
CA LYS A 96 -13.12 9.56 22.80
C LYS A 96 -13.87 8.47 23.56
N ASN A 97 -14.96 7.97 23.00
CA ASN A 97 -15.85 6.99 23.64
C ASN A 97 -15.62 5.55 23.15
N ARG A 98 -15.13 5.37 21.90
CA ARG A 98 -14.91 4.04 21.27
C ARG A 98 -13.54 4.01 20.60
N ILE A 99 -12.51 3.76 21.41
CA ILE A 99 -11.13 3.72 20.94
C ILE A 99 -10.96 2.53 19.99
N LYS A 100 -10.41 2.79 18.80
CA LYS A 100 -10.11 1.79 17.76
C LYS A 100 -8.62 1.46 17.72
N TYR A 101 -8.27 0.33 17.14
CA TYR A 101 -6.88 -0.13 17.02
C TYR A 101 -6.12 0.48 15.82
N TYR A 102 -6.81 1.12 14.90
CA TYR A 102 -6.17 1.78 13.76
C TYR A 102 -5.82 3.24 14.06
N VAL A 103 -4.80 3.75 13.37
CA VAL A 103 -4.22 5.08 13.60
C VAL A 103 -5.05 6.22 12.98
N GLN A 104 -5.99 5.87 12.12
CA GLN A 104 -6.91 6.82 11.47
C GLN A 104 -8.26 6.16 11.23
N ILE A 105 -9.31 6.96 11.18
CA ILE A 105 -10.65 6.53 10.75
C ILE A 105 -10.92 7.04 9.34
N ASP A 106 -11.38 6.14 8.50
CA ASP A 106 -11.87 6.34 7.16
C ASP A 106 -12.69 5.14 6.72
N SER A 107 -13.30 5.23 5.55
CA SER A 107 -14.12 4.16 5.00
C SER A 107 -13.33 2.87 4.75
N PHE A 108 -12.04 2.96 4.38
CA PHE A 108 -11.21 1.78 4.14
C PHE A 108 -11.03 0.93 5.41
N ARG A 109 -10.66 1.56 6.54
CA ARG A 109 -10.41 0.87 7.81
C ARG A 109 -11.68 0.29 8.40
N ILE A 110 -12.78 1.05 8.33
CA ILE A 110 -14.10 0.58 8.81
C ILE A 110 -14.56 -0.64 8.01
N THR A 111 -14.46 -0.59 6.68
CA THR A 111 -14.86 -1.70 5.81
C THR A 111 -13.92 -2.89 5.97
N GLN A 112 -12.61 -2.66 6.08
CA GLN A 112 -11.64 -3.74 6.30
C GLN A 112 -11.85 -4.46 7.64
N GLU A 113 -12.20 -3.72 8.71
CA GLU A 113 -12.53 -4.33 9.99
C GLU A 113 -13.73 -5.27 9.85
N LYS A 114 -14.80 -4.85 9.15
CA LYS A 114 -15.95 -5.70 8.83
C LYS A 114 -15.54 -6.98 8.10
N VAL A 115 -14.70 -6.84 7.08
CA VAL A 115 -14.20 -8.00 6.31
C VAL A 115 -13.39 -8.96 7.19
N TYR A 116 -12.57 -8.46 8.12
CA TYR A 116 -11.84 -9.34 9.03
C TYR A 116 -12.76 -10.18 9.92
N TYR A 117 -13.82 -9.59 10.46
CA TYR A 117 -14.81 -10.37 11.23
C TYR A 117 -15.56 -11.38 10.36
N GLU A 118 -15.88 -11.03 9.13
CA GLU A 118 -16.47 -11.96 8.16
C GLU A 118 -15.56 -13.14 7.83
N LEU A 119 -14.23 -12.91 7.72
CA LEU A 119 -13.25 -13.98 7.53
C LEU A 119 -13.17 -14.90 8.77
N ILE A 120 -13.31 -14.37 9.99
CA ILE A 120 -13.40 -15.19 11.20
C ILE A 120 -14.60 -16.13 11.13
N ASP A 121 -15.74 -15.63 10.70
CA ASP A 121 -16.96 -16.46 10.55
C ASP A 121 -16.77 -17.53 9.47
N ILE A 122 -16.19 -17.17 8.32
CA ILE A 122 -15.85 -18.12 7.24
C ILE A 122 -14.93 -19.24 7.75
N ILE A 123 -13.86 -18.89 8.46
CA ILE A 123 -12.90 -19.86 8.99
C ILE A 123 -13.60 -20.81 10.00
N LYS A 124 -14.35 -20.26 10.94
CA LYS A 124 -15.07 -21.05 11.96
C LYS A 124 -16.12 -21.97 11.35
N GLU A 125 -16.88 -21.48 10.39
CA GLU A 125 -17.88 -22.28 9.67
C GLU A 125 -17.22 -23.41 8.86
N TYR A 126 -16.12 -23.13 8.18
CA TYR A 126 -15.37 -24.14 7.43
C TYR A 126 -14.84 -25.25 8.35
N ILE A 127 -14.20 -24.89 9.46
CA ILE A 127 -13.68 -25.83 10.46
C ILE A 127 -14.81 -26.71 11.04
N LYS A 128 -15.98 -26.12 11.31
CA LYS A 128 -17.14 -26.83 11.87
C LYS A 128 -17.70 -27.86 10.89
N ASN A 129 -17.79 -27.50 9.61
CA ASN A 129 -18.50 -28.29 8.60
C ASN A 129 -17.58 -29.29 7.85
N ASN A 130 -16.25 -29.20 7.99
CA ASN A 130 -15.29 -30.03 7.28
C ASN A 130 -14.38 -30.77 8.26
N LYS A 131 -14.09 -32.04 7.93
CA LYS A 131 -13.17 -32.91 8.68
C LYS A 131 -11.96 -33.35 7.85
N SER A 132 -11.72 -32.69 6.71
CA SER A 132 -10.57 -32.96 5.85
C SER A 132 -9.26 -32.64 6.56
N HIS A 133 -8.16 -33.21 6.08
CA HIS A 133 -6.81 -32.85 6.55
C HIS A 133 -6.58 -31.34 6.49
N LYS A 134 -6.96 -30.68 5.38
CA LYS A 134 -6.87 -29.23 5.23
C LYS A 134 -7.66 -28.48 6.33
N ALA A 135 -8.84 -28.94 6.69
CA ALA A 135 -9.63 -28.33 7.76
C ALA A 135 -8.99 -28.49 9.15
N GLN A 136 -8.31 -29.60 9.39
CA GLN A 136 -7.52 -29.82 10.61
C GLN A 136 -6.31 -28.90 10.68
N GLU A 137 -5.59 -28.71 9.58
CA GLU A 137 -4.47 -27.80 9.45
C GLU A 137 -4.90 -26.33 9.71
N ILE A 138 -6.00 -25.90 9.08
CA ILE A 138 -6.62 -24.58 9.29
C ILE A 138 -6.98 -24.40 10.77
N LYS A 139 -7.59 -25.42 11.39
CA LYS A 139 -7.95 -25.40 12.81
C LYS A 139 -6.72 -25.27 13.70
N SER A 140 -5.71 -26.10 13.49
CA SER A 140 -4.46 -26.09 14.28
C SER A 140 -3.76 -24.73 14.19
N LEU A 141 -3.62 -24.18 12.99
CA LEU A 141 -3.02 -22.86 12.82
C LEU A 141 -3.86 -21.76 13.50
N TYR A 142 -5.17 -21.77 13.30
CA TYR A 142 -6.08 -20.80 13.93
C TYR A 142 -5.97 -20.84 15.45
N GLU A 143 -6.03 -22.04 16.06
CA GLU A 143 -5.93 -22.22 17.51
C GLU A 143 -4.58 -21.77 18.05
N SER A 144 -3.48 -22.06 17.38
CA SER A 144 -2.13 -21.64 17.79
C SER A 144 -2.00 -20.11 17.87
N LEU A 145 -2.51 -19.41 16.86
CA LEU A 145 -2.48 -17.95 16.76
C LEU A 145 -3.48 -17.28 17.71
N TYR A 146 -4.61 -17.95 17.99
CA TYR A 146 -5.60 -17.45 18.93
C TYR A 146 -5.15 -17.60 20.38
N ASN A 147 -4.65 -18.76 20.79
CA ASN A 147 -4.31 -19.08 22.19
C ASN A 147 -2.95 -18.52 22.62
N LEU A 148 -1.93 -18.51 21.75
CA LEU A 148 -0.53 -18.16 22.02
C LEU A 148 0.03 -18.88 23.25
N ASP A 149 0.60 -20.05 23.06
CA ASP A 149 1.24 -20.80 24.13
C ASP A 149 2.58 -20.13 24.52
N ASP A 150 2.63 -19.58 25.72
CA ASP A 150 3.78 -18.82 26.22
C ASP A 150 5.03 -19.68 26.34
N LYS A 151 4.89 -20.92 26.77
CA LYS A 151 5.98 -21.90 26.82
C LYS A 151 6.60 -22.17 25.46
N SER A 152 5.76 -22.20 24.41
CA SER A 152 6.26 -22.36 23.05
C SER A 152 7.14 -21.17 22.64
N ALA A 153 6.72 -19.94 22.94
CA ALA A 153 7.50 -18.75 22.66
C ALA A 153 8.84 -18.72 23.47
N GLU A 154 8.81 -19.08 24.77
CA GLU A 154 9.98 -19.19 25.62
C GLU A 154 10.98 -20.25 25.08
N ASN A 155 10.49 -21.42 24.67
CA ASN A 155 11.30 -22.44 24.01
C ASN A 155 11.94 -21.96 22.73
N SER A 156 11.21 -21.16 21.94
CA SER A 156 11.74 -20.56 20.70
C SER A 156 12.89 -19.58 20.99
N ILE A 157 12.80 -18.79 22.07
CA ILE A 157 13.90 -17.94 22.54
C ILE A 157 15.15 -18.80 22.86
N LYS A 158 14.98 -19.86 23.65
CA LYS A 158 16.08 -20.77 24.02
C LYS A 158 16.73 -21.40 22.80
N ASN A 159 15.94 -22.01 21.93
CA ASN A 159 16.42 -22.67 20.70
C ASN A 159 17.17 -21.69 19.80
N TYR A 160 16.70 -20.46 19.71
CA TYR A 160 17.32 -19.46 18.87
C TYR A 160 18.63 -18.92 19.47
N THR A 161 18.71 -18.82 20.81
CA THR A 161 19.92 -18.47 21.53
C THR A 161 21.02 -19.51 21.26
N GLU A 162 20.69 -20.78 21.45
CA GLU A 162 21.62 -21.91 21.22
C GLU A 162 22.08 -21.98 19.75
N LEU A 163 21.15 -21.75 18.78
CA LEU A 163 21.47 -21.75 17.36
C LEU A 163 22.41 -20.59 16.98
N THR A 164 22.14 -19.39 17.49
CA THR A 164 22.98 -18.21 17.24
C THR A 164 24.38 -18.40 17.81
N ASP A 165 24.49 -18.91 19.04
CA ASP A 165 25.79 -19.20 19.69
C ASP A 165 26.58 -20.24 18.92
N LYS A 166 25.93 -21.28 18.44
CA LYS A 166 26.56 -22.31 17.59
C LYS A 166 27.11 -21.71 16.29
N HIS A 167 26.34 -20.86 15.60
CA HIS A 167 26.78 -20.22 14.35
C HIS A 167 27.94 -19.24 14.58
N ILE A 168 27.93 -18.49 15.69
CA ILE A 168 29.03 -17.62 16.04
C ILE A 168 30.31 -18.46 16.35
N ALA A 169 30.17 -19.55 17.07
CA ALA A 169 31.30 -20.44 17.43
C ALA A 169 31.88 -21.20 16.22
N SER A 170 31.14 -21.35 15.13
CA SER A 170 31.62 -22.04 13.91
C SER A 170 32.77 -21.32 13.20
N GLY A 171 32.91 -20.00 13.42
CA GLY A 171 33.89 -19.17 12.72
C GLY A 171 33.53 -18.83 11.27
N ASN A 172 32.34 -19.26 10.78
CA ASN A 172 31.88 -18.99 9.46
C ASN A 172 30.71 -17.97 9.48
N ILE A 173 30.97 -16.72 9.09
CA ILE A 173 29.97 -15.65 9.05
C ILE A 173 28.74 -16.01 8.21
N TYR A 174 28.90 -16.81 7.16
CA TYR A 174 27.79 -17.16 6.29
C TYR A 174 26.80 -18.13 6.95
N GLU A 175 27.18 -18.86 7.99
CA GLU A 175 26.24 -19.66 8.78
C GLU A 175 25.21 -18.79 9.48
N ILE A 176 25.65 -17.70 10.14
CA ILE A 176 24.70 -16.77 10.80
C ILE A 176 23.90 -15.98 9.78
N LEU A 177 24.54 -15.45 8.72
CA LEU A 177 23.83 -14.71 7.68
C LEU A 177 22.82 -15.57 6.94
N GLY A 178 23.18 -16.81 6.61
CA GLY A 178 22.29 -17.78 5.97
C GLY A 178 21.12 -18.19 6.88
N SER A 179 21.38 -18.41 8.17
CA SER A 179 20.36 -18.72 9.17
C SER A 179 19.32 -17.60 9.30
N ILE A 180 19.76 -16.34 9.39
CA ILE A 180 18.88 -15.17 9.46
C ILE A 180 18.07 -15.05 8.16
N ASN A 181 18.68 -15.21 7.00
CA ASN A 181 18.00 -15.04 5.71
C ASN A 181 17.01 -16.17 5.37
N LYS A 182 17.18 -17.37 5.92
CA LYS A 182 16.18 -18.45 5.82
C LYS A 182 14.92 -18.18 6.64
N ASN A 183 15.00 -17.32 7.64
CA ASN A 183 13.88 -16.92 8.46
C ASN A 183 13.35 -15.54 8.00
N GLU A 184 12.40 -15.54 7.08
CA GLU A 184 11.84 -14.32 6.50
C GLU A 184 11.23 -13.35 7.55
N ILE A 185 10.84 -13.87 8.73
CA ILE A 185 10.32 -13.05 9.85
C ILE A 185 11.35 -12.01 10.31
N VAL A 186 12.62 -12.35 10.23
CA VAL A 186 13.74 -11.55 10.74
C VAL A 186 14.72 -11.09 9.67
N SER A 187 14.65 -11.65 8.47
CA SER A 187 15.64 -11.46 7.40
C SER A 187 15.85 -9.99 7.03
N TRP A 188 14.82 -9.13 7.12
CA TRP A 188 14.93 -7.70 6.85
C TRP A 188 15.83 -6.93 7.84
N GLY A 189 16.15 -7.52 8.99
CA GLY A 189 17.17 -7.02 9.93
C GLY A 189 18.56 -7.63 9.71
N SER A 190 18.72 -8.53 8.76
CA SER A 190 20.05 -9.09 8.44
C SER A 190 20.98 -7.99 7.91
N PRO A 191 22.25 -7.94 8.32
CA PRO A 191 23.22 -7.01 7.75
C PRO A 191 23.29 -7.09 6.21
N LEU A 192 23.06 -8.26 5.64
CA LEU A 192 22.84 -8.49 4.21
C LEU A 192 21.54 -9.25 4.03
N VAL A 193 20.57 -8.64 3.37
CA VAL A 193 19.25 -9.24 3.11
C VAL A 193 19.26 -9.92 1.76
N TRP A 194 18.94 -11.21 1.74
CA TRP A 194 18.73 -11.98 0.51
C TRP A 194 17.24 -12.18 0.24
N ASN A 195 16.86 -12.07 -1.02
CA ASN A 195 15.54 -12.48 -1.50
C ASN A 195 15.60 -12.86 -3.00
N VAL A 196 14.59 -13.56 -3.50
CA VAL A 196 14.41 -13.85 -4.92
C VAL A 196 13.17 -13.11 -5.41
N LEU A 197 13.39 -12.13 -6.26
CA LEU A 197 12.33 -11.27 -6.81
C LEU A 197 12.41 -11.27 -8.33
N LYS A 198 11.36 -10.76 -8.99
CA LYS A 198 11.43 -10.52 -10.44
C LYS A 198 12.63 -9.67 -10.79
N ASP A 199 13.32 -10.04 -11.86
CA ASP A 199 14.38 -9.25 -12.46
C ASP A 199 13.76 -8.03 -13.13
N GLU A 200 14.06 -6.82 -12.65
CA GLU A 200 13.42 -5.60 -13.17
C GLU A 200 13.69 -5.38 -14.66
N LYS A 201 14.83 -5.85 -15.19
CA LYS A 201 15.15 -5.74 -16.63
C LYS A 201 14.56 -6.86 -17.46
N ASN A 202 14.09 -7.94 -16.82
CA ASN A 202 13.41 -9.04 -17.48
C ASN A 202 12.42 -9.73 -16.52
N VAL A 203 11.28 -9.09 -16.30
CA VAL A 203 10.27 -9.49 -15.30
C VAL A 203 9.67 -10.88 -15.52
N LYS A 204 9.99 -11.51 -16.66
CA LYS A 204 9.63 -12.91 -16.91
C LYS A 204 10.34 -13.87 -15.96
N TYR A 205 11.56 -13.51 -15.51
CA TYR A 205 12.41 -14.34 -14.67
C TYR A 205 12.55 -13.75 -13.27
N CYS A 206 12.71 -14.65 -12.29
CA CYS A 206 13.09 -14.26 -10.94
C CYS A 206 14.61 -14.36 -10.78
N LYS A 207 15.16 -13.56 -9.89
CA LYS A 207 16.61 -13.53 -9.64
C LYS A 207 16.91 -13.20 -8.19
N SER A 208 17.95 -13.85 -7.66
CA SER A 208 18.49 -13.50 -6.34
C SER A 208 18.94 -12.06 -6.28
N LYS A 209 18.58 -11.39 -5.19
CA LYS A 209 18.97 -10.01 -4.89
C LYS A 209 19.55 -9.90 -3.49
N ILE A 210 20.56 -9.04 -3.36
CA ILE A 210 21.14 -8.64 -2.08
C ILE A 210 20.83 -7.16 -1.83
N PHE A 211 20.29 -6.89 -0.64
CA PHE A 211 19.86 -5.57 -0.19
C PHE A 211 20.53 -5.18 1.11
N ALA A 212 20.51 -3.88 1.40
CA ALA A 212 20.73 -3.37 2.74
C ALA A 212 19.50 -3.69 3.64
N PRO A 213 19.69 -3.77 4.98
CA PRO A 213 18.61 -4.02 5.92
C PRO A 213 17.61 -2.86 6.00
N LYS A 214 16.41 -3.17 6.47
CA LYS A 214 15.51 -2.16 7.04
C LYS A 214 15.84 -2.01 8.52
N LEU A 215 16.32 -0.82 8.91
CA LEU A 215 16.55 -0.52 10.31
C LEU A 215 15.23 -0.39 11.08
N THR A 216 15.31 -0.47 12.40
CA THR A 216 14.14 -0.47 13.26
C THR A 216 13.34 0.82 13.20
N LEU A 217 14.04 1.97 13.16
CA LEU A 217 13.39 3.28 13.05
C LEU A 217 13.09 3.60 11.58
N TYR A 218 11.88 4.05 11.34
CA TYR A 218 11.34 4.30 10.00
C TYR A 218 11.98 5.48 9.24
N ASP A 219 12.65 6.37 9.97
CA ASP A 219 13.37 7.51 9.39
C ASP A 219 14.81 7.49 9.89
N TYR A 220 15.75 7.31 8.96
CA TYR A 220 17.17 7.22 9.28
C TYR A 220 17.74 8.49 9.91
N ASN A 221 17.10 9.66 9.65
CA ASN A 221 17.46 10.90 10.36
C ASN A 221 17.25 10.83 11.88
N LEU A 222 16.49 9.84 12.36
CA LEU A 222 16.28 9.65 13.80
C LEU A 222 17.52 9.07 14.51
N TYR A 223 18.43 8.45 13.77
CA TYR A 223 19.71 7.96 14.30
C TYR A 223 20.79 9.04 14.37
N VAL A 224 20.65 10.12 13.59
CA VAL A 224 21.69 11.13 13.38
C VAL A 224 21.29 12.45 14.00
N GLU A 225 22.21 13.07 14.77
CA GLU A 225 22.07 14.46 15.22
C GLU A 225 22.55 15.40 14.13
N ASN A 226 21.65 16.24 13.61
CA ASN A 226 21.98 17.26 12.62
C ASN A 226 22.17 18.62 13.30
N ASN A 227 23.17 19.37 12.86
CA ASN A 227 23.41 20.73 13.36
C ASN A 227 22.23 21.68 13.10
N THR A 228 21.40 21.37 12.10
CA THR A 228 20.19 22.11 11.72
C THR A 228 18.94 21.74 12.53
N ASP A 229 19.04 20.72 13.40
CA ASP A 229 17.91 20.33 14.24
C ASP A 229 17.62 21.42 15.29
N ASP A 230 16.36 21.82 15.36
CA ASP A 230 15.89 22.69 16.45
C ASP A 230 15.82 21.93 17.79
N ASN A 231 15.64 22.66 18.88
CA ASN A 231 15.59 22.08 20.23
C ASN A 231 14.48 21.04 20.40
N ASN A 232 13.33 21.21 19.76
CA ASN A 232 12.22 20.26 19.83
C ASN A 232 12.58 18.96 19.12
N THR A 233 13.20 19.05 17.95
CA THR A 233 13.69 17.88 17.18
C THR A 233 14.78 17.14 17.96
N LYS A 234 15.76 17.83 18.54
CA LYS A 234 16.80 17.23 19.40
C LYS A 234 16.20 16.50 20.60
N ASN A 235 15.28 17.15 21.31
CA ASN A 235 14.58 16.55 22.44
C ASN A 235 13.77 15.31 22.04
N PHE A 236 13.10 15.36 20.88
CA PHE A 236 12.37 14.23 20.35
C PHE A 236 13.30 13.04 20.04
N LYS A 237 14.42 13.27 19.33
CA LYS A 237 15.40 12.22 18.99
C LYS A 237 16.01 11.61 20.25
N SER A 238 16.38 12.42 21.24
CA SER A 238 16.92 11.93 22.52
C SER A 238 15.90 11.08 23.29
N ASN A 239 14.65 11.53 23.38
CA ASN A 239 13.58 10.76 24.02
C ASN A 239 13.30 9.45 23.28
N LEU A 240 13.30 9.47 21.95
CA LEU A 240 13.13 8.28 21.11
C LEU A 240 14.24 7.24 21.38
N LYS A 241 15.52 7.68 21.34
CA LYS A 241 16.66 6.81 21.65
C LYS A 241 16.53 6.19 23.05
N ARG A 242 16.22 7.01 24.06
CA ARG A 242 16.01 6.52 25.43
C ARG A 242 14.90 5.46 25.49
N LYS A 243 13.74 5.74 24.90
CA LYS A 243 12.60 4.80 24.86
C LYS A 243 12.92 3.50 24.12
N TYR A 244 13.70 3.60 23.06
CA TYR A 244 14.15 2.44 22.31
C TYR A 244 15.07 1.56 23.14
N LEU A 245 16.06 2.15 23.81
CA LEU A 245 16.97 1.42 24.70
C LEU A 245 16.24 0.81 25.91
N GLU A 246 15.26 1.51 26.49
CA GLU A 246 14.39 0.97 27.54
C GLU A 246 13.62 -0.27 27.06
N PHE A 247 13.06 -0.23 25.85
CA PHE A 247 12.36 -1.36 25.25
C PHE A 247 13.30 -2.56 25.04
N ILE A 248 14.48 -2.35 24.46
CA ILE A 248 15.47 -3.41 24.22
C ILE A 248 15.91 -4.05 25.54
N SER A 249 16.25 -3.24 26.56
CA SER A 249 16.64 -3.73 27.88
C SER A 249 15.52 -4.56 28.53
N LYS A 250 14.28 -4.09 28.43
CA LYS A 250 13.12 -4.82 28.94
C LYS A 250 12.93 -6.15 28.21
N MET A 251 13.04 -6.15 26.89
CA MET A 251 12.92 -7.36 26.06
C MET A 251 13.99 -8.41 26.46
N PHE A 252 15.26 -8.02 26.59
CA PHE A 252 16.30 -8.96 27.02
C PHE A 252 16.06 -9.50 28.43
N ASN A 253 15.62 -8.66 29.38
CA ASN A 253 15.24 -9.10 30.72
C ASN A 253 14.08 -10.11 30.73
N LEU A 254 13.10 -9.94 29.84
CA LEU A 254 11.98 -10.87 29.70
C LEU A 254 12.43 -12.20 29.09
N CYS A 255 13.25 -12.15 28.05
CA CYS A 255 13.68 -13.33 27.29
C CYS A 255 14.78 -14.15 27.99
N LEU A 256 15.69 -13.50 28.69
CA LEU A 256 16.92 -14.13 29.20
C LEU A 256 17.07 -14.04 30.75
N GLY A 257 16.17 -13.32 31.42
CA GLY A 257 16.35 -12.99 32.85
C GLY A 257 17.29 -11.79 33.03
N LYS A 258 17.42 -11.29 34.27
CA LYS A 258 18.14 -10.03 34.55
C LYS A 258 19.67 -10.09 34.41
N ASN A 259 20.27 -11.29 34.44
CA ASN A 259 21.73 -11.47 34.51
C ASN A 259 22.35 -11.84 33.14
N HIS A 260 21.74 -11.41 32.01
CA HIS A 260 22.19 -11.80 30.69
C HIS A 260 23.47 -11.09 30.17
N GLY A 261 23.90 -9.99 30.78
CA GLY A 261 25.13 -9.27 30.44
C GLY A 261 25.11 -8.48 29.11
N LEU A 262 24.01 -8.48 28.35
CA LEU A 262 23.88 -7.78 27.06
C LEU A 262 23.55 -6.30 27.29
N LYS A 263 24.02 -5.44 26.38
CA LYS A 263 23.78 -4.00 26.46
C LYS A 263 22.80 -3.56 25.35
N ALA A 264 21.73 -2.88 25.70
CA ALA A 264 20.78 -2.35 24.70
C ALA A 264 21.47 -1.38 23.71
N MET A 265 22.52 -0.69 24.17
CA MET A 265 23.30 0.22 23.34
C MET A 265 23.99 -0.48 22.16
N ASP A 266 24.40 -1.74 22.33
CA ASP A 266 25.03 -2.53 21.27
C ASP A 266 24.12 -2.68 20.04
N VAL A 267 22.81 -2.79 20.27
CA VAL A 267 21.81 -2.84 19.16
C VAL A 267 21.78 -1.52 18.41
N TRP A 268 21.70 -0.40 19.14
CA TRP A 268 21.74 0.93 18.53
C TRP A 268 23.01 1.14 17.73
N ASP A 269 24.15 0.76 18.28
CA ASP A 269 25.45 0.94 17.64
C ASP A 269 25.60 0.06 16.39
N CYS A 270 25.04 -1.17 16.38
CA CYS A 270 24.99 -1.98 15.15
C CYS A 270 24.10 -1.37 14.07
N GLU A 271 22.93 -0.84 14.44
CA GLU A 271 22.07 -0.15 13.46
C GLU A 271 22.71 1.13 12.93
N TYR A 272 23.43 1.86 13.79
CA TYR A 272 24.18 3.06 13.41
C TYR A 272 25.37 2.74 12.49
N ASP A 273 26.09 1.64 12.76
CA ASP A 273 27.17 1.17 11.89
C ASP A 273 26.66 0.76 10.51
N MET A 274 25.53 0.05 10.46
CA MET A 274 24.87 -0.31 9.18
C MET A 274 24.41 0.93 8.42
N LEU A 275 23.91 1.95 9.13
CA LEU A 275 23.56 3.23 8.52
C LEU A 275 24.83 3.94 7.97
N GLY A 276 25.92 3.88 8.67
CA GLY A 276 27.22 4.39 8.21
C GLY A 276 27.70 3.69 6.95
N ALA A 277 27.54 2.37 6.87
CA ALA A 277 27.87 1.57 5.69
C ALA A 277 26.97 1.91 4.48
N LEU A 278 25.70 2.29 4.70
CA LEU A 278 24.81 2.79 3.64
C LEU A 278 25.32 4.11 3.03
N GLY A 279 25.96 4.95 3.83
CA GLY A 279 26.50 6.23 3.37
C GLY A 279 25.42 7.11 2.73
N CYS A 280 25.69 7.65 1.52
CA CYS A 280 24.73 8.43 0.76
C CYS A 280 23.75 7.59 -0.07
N ASP A 281 23.90 6.27 -0.13
CA ASP A 281 23.11 5.40 -1.01
C ASP A 281 21.65 5.30 -0.58
N PHE A 282 21.33 5.51 0.70
CA PHE A 282 19.96 5.55 1.18
C PHE A 282 19.16 6.77 0.68
N ILE A 283 19.83 7.81 0.22
CA ILE A 283 19.20 9.03 -0.35
C ILE A 283 18.87 8.84 -1.83
N LYS A 284 19.56 7.92 -2.51
CA LYS A 284 19.37 7.66 -3.94
C LYS A 284 18.11 6.83 -4.16
N LYS A 285 17.09 7.48 -4.73
CA LYS A 285 15.79 6.86 -5.05
C LYS A 285 15.74 6.29 -6.48
N ASP A 286 16.84 6.30 -7.23
CA ASP A 286 16.81 5.82 -8.61
C ASP A 286 17.02 4.31 -8.68
N SER A 287 15.96 3.59 -9.09
CA SER A 287 15.94 2.13 -9.24
C SER A 287 16.96 1.60 -10.26
N LEU A 288 17.40 2.42 -11.23
CA LEU A 288 18.40 2.04 -12.23
C LEU A 288 19.81 2.00 -11.63
N GLU A 289 20.13 2.88 -10.69
CA GLU A 289 21.44 2.86 -10.00
C GLU A 289 21.55 1.67 -9.04
N GLY A 290 20.44 1.16 -8.55
CA GLY A 290 20.36 -0.01 -7.65
C GLY A 290 20.37 -1.38 -8.34
N TYR A 291 20.64 -1.45 -9.65
CA TYR A 291 20.63 -2.70 -10.41
C TYR A 291 22.04 -3.08 -10.87
N ASN A 292 22.79 -3.79 -10.04
CA ASN A 292 24.14 -4.25 -10.33
C ASN A 292 24.17 -5.78 -10.41
N ILE A 293 24.47 -6.34 -11.58
CA ILE A 293 24.68 -7.79 -11.75
C ILE A 293 26.10 -8.10 -11.25
N VAL A 294 26.21 -9.03 -10.30
CA VAL A 294 27.46 -9.42 -9.64
C VAL A 294 27.70 -10.91 -9.83
N THR A 295 28.93 -11.28 -10.24
CA THR A 295 29.39 -12.68 -10.28
C THR A 295 30.05 -13.07 -8.96
N GLN A 296 30.32 -14.36 -8.75
CA GLN A 296 31.09 -14.83 -7.60
C GLN A 296 32.46 -14.10 -7.49
N GLU A 297 33.19 -13.99 -8.59
CA GLU A 297 34.52 -13.35 -8.62
C GLU A 297 34.45 -11.86 -8.24
N GLN A 298 33.40 -11.16 -8.73
CA GLN A 298 33.15 -9.77 -8.36
C GLN A 298 32.75 -9.65 -6.88
N GLY A 299 31.91 -10.56 -6.39
CA GLY A 299 31.51 -10.63 -4.98
C GLY A 299 32.72 -10.74 -4.07
N LEU A 300 33.66 -11.64 -4.40
CA LEU A 300 34.92 -11.82 -3.63
C LEU A 300 35.76 -10.53 -3.56
N LYS A 301 35.77 -9.70 -4.60
CA LYS A 301 36.45 -8.38 -4.56
C LYS A 301 35.82 -7.41 -3.54
N TYR A 302 34.53 -7.58 -3.25
CA TYR A 302 33.83 -6.84 -2.19
C TYR A 302 33.82 -7.57 -0.83
N GLY A 303 34.65 -8.62 -0.68
CA GLY A 303 34.69 -9.44 0.55
C GLY A 303 33.51 -10.38 0.75
N PHE A 304 32.67 -10.58 -0.28
CA PHE A 304 31.45 -11.37 -0.22
C PHE A 304 31.55 -12.66 -1.03
N ASP A 305 31.49 -13.82 -0.33
CA ASP A 305 31.46 -15.14 -0.96
C ASP A 305 30.02 -15.56 -1.25
N TRP A 306 29.59 -15.34 -2.49
CA TRP A 306 28.25 -15.70 -2.95
C TRP A 306 27.98 -17.21 -2.88
N ASN A 307 28.98 -18.03 -3.21
CA ASN A 307 28.84 -19.49 -3.19
C ASN A 307 28.61 -20.01 -1.79
N GLU A 308 29.38 -19.50 -0.81
CA GLU A 308 29.18 -19.92 0.58
C GLU A 308 27.85 -19.39 1.14
N MET A 309 27.48 -18.15 0.84
CA MET A 309 26.18 -17.59 1.24
C MET A 309 25.01 -18.43 0.73
N THR A 310 25.01 -18.79 -0.55
CA THR A 310 23.93 -19.58 -1.17
C THR A 310 23.89 -21.01 -0.64
N LYS A 311 25.03 -21.62 -0.40
CA LYS A 311 25.13 -22.92 0.26
C LYS A 311 24.46 -22.90 1.64
N GLN A 312 24.72 -21.87 2.44
CA GLN A 312 24.10 -21.72 3.78
C GLN A 312 22.59 -21.42 3.69
N ILE A 313 22.12 -20.75 2.64
CA ILE A 313 20.70 -20.59 2.37
C ILE A 313 20.04 -21.91 1.97
N GLY A 314 20.76 -22.83 1.32
CA GLY A 314 20.27 -24.16 0.95
C GLY A 314 20.19 -24.41 -0.56
N TYR A 315 20.93 -23.67 -1.37
CA TYR A 315 21.11 -23.98 -2.79
C TYR A 315 22.00 -25.20 -2.97
N ASN A 316 21.57 -26.12 -3.83
CA ASN A 316 22.43 -27.23 -4.26
C ASN A 316 23.49 -26.76 -5.27
N ILE A 317 23.14 -25.81 -6.13
CA ILE A 317 24.01 -25.21 -7.13
C ILE A 317 23.85 -23.70 -7.01
N PRO A 318 24.91 -22.95 -6.68
CA PRO A 318 24.86 -21.51 -6.60
C PRO A 318 24.46 -20.88 -7.94
N PRO A 319 23.57 -19.86 -7.95
CA PRO A 319 23.33 -19.07 -9.15
C PRO A 319 24.62 -18.37 -9.61
N LYS A 320 24.86 -18.32 -10.93
CA LYS A 320 26.08 -17.69 -11.50
C LYS A 320 26.22 -16.22 -11.15
N THR A 321 25.11 -15.53 -10.95
CA THR A 321 25.06 -14.09 -10.68
C THR A 321 23.89 -13.77 -9.77
N PHE A 322 24.02 -12.67 -9.05
CA PHE A 322 22.95 -12.06 -8.29
C PHE A 322 22.86 -10.56 -8.61
N ILE A 323 21.75 -9.92 -8.22
CA ILE A 323 21.59 -8.47 -8.31
C ILE A 323 21.93 -7.88 -6.93
N CYS A 324 22.82 -6.88 -6.90
CA CYS A 324 23.12 -6.11 -5.70
C CYS A 324 22.58 -4.68 -5.84
N THR A 325 21.85 -4.21 -4.83
CA THR A 325 21.25 -2.86 -4.88
C THR A 325 22.28 -1.75 -4.61
N SER A 326 23.33 -2.04 -3.85
CA SER A 326 24.43 -1.10 -3.59
C SER A 326 25.75 -1.87 -3.42
N LEU A 327 26.68 -1.67 -4.36
CA LEU A 327 28.02 -2.27 -4.28
C LEU A 327 28.83 -1.63 -3.15
N ASN A 328 28.68 -0.34 -2.93
CA ASN A 328 29.34 0.37 -1.85
C ASN A 328 28.90 -0.18 -0.49
N TYR A 329 27.60 -0.35 -0.27
CA TYR A 329 27.09 -0.98 0.95
C TYR A 329 27.63 -2.39 1.13
N LEU A 330 27.61 -3.21 0.08
CA LEU A 330 28.11 -4.59 0.13
C LEU A 330 29.57 -4.62 0.60
N GLN A 331 30.42 -3.79 0.04
CA GLN A 331 31.82 -3.69 0.44
C GLN A 331 31.97 -3.20 1.90
N CYS A 332 31.36 -2.07 2.23
CA CYS A 332 31.49 -1.44 3.54
C CYS A 332 30.95 -2.35 4.66
N ILE A 333 29.83 -3.03 4.44
CA ILE A 333 29.25 -3.92 5.48
C ILE A 333 30.10 -5.18 5.67
N MET A 334 30.62 -5.77 4.60
CA MET A 334 31.50 -6.94 4.71
C MET A 334 32.81 -6.56 5.42
N GLU A 335 33.40 -5.42 5.10
CA GLU A 335 34.59 -4.89 5.76
C GLU A 335 34.34 -4.65 7.25
N LEU A 336 33.21 -4.02 7.59
CA LEU A 336 32.78 -3.78 8.97
C LEU A 336 32.64 -5.09 9.78
N LEU A 337 32.03 -6.10 9.20
CA LEU A 337 31.75 -7.37 9.88
C LEU A 337 33.01 -8.25 10.03
N THR A 338 33.88 -8.26 9.00
CA THR A 338 35.02 -9.19 8.96
C THR A 338 36.29 -8.62 9.59
N THR A 339 36.45 -7.30 9.68
CA THR A 339 37.58 -6.66 10.33
C THR A 339 37.63 -7.08 11.81
N ASN A 340 38.75 -7.68 12.20
CA ASN A 340 38.95 -8.23 13.55
C ASN A 340 37.85 -9.20 14.01
N ASN A 341 37.18 -9.87 13.08
CA ASN A 341 36.04 -10.74 13.35
C ASN A 341 34.93 -10.05 14.15
N ALA A 342 34.65 -8.79 13.85
CA ALA A 342 33.66 -7.98 14.58
C ALA A 342 32.28 -8.66 14.66
N TRP A 343 31.88 -9.42 13.64
CA TRP A 343 30.62 -10.17 13.60
C TRP A 343 30.47 -11.22 14.73
N GLN A 344 31.60 -11.68 15.34
CA GLN A 344 31.62 -12.61 16.51
C GLN A 344 31.59 -11.87 17.84
N SER A 345 31.71 -10.56 17.86
CA SER A 345 31.73 -9.76 19.09
C SER A 345 30.42 -9.85 19.86
N THR A 346 30.47 -9.59 21.16
CA THR A 346 29.29 -9.49 22.02
C THR A 346 28.31 -8.44 21.48
N LYS A 347 28.81 -7.35 20.91
CA LYS A 347 28.00 -6.31 20.27
C LYS A 347 27.09 -6.89 19.15
N TRP A 348 27.67 -7.59 18.17
CA TRP A 348 26.93 -8.18 17.07
C TRP A 348 26.08 -9.37 17.52
N LYS A 349 26.54 -10.18 18.48
CA LYS A 349 25.72 -11.22 19.10
C LYS A 349 24.47 -10.65 19.74
N THR A 350 24.57 -9.50 20.43
CA THR A 350 23.43 -8.78 21.01
C THR A 350 22.43 -8.35 19.94
N TYR A 351 22.92 -7.87 18.79
CA TYR A 351 22.07 -7.50 17.65
C TYR A 351 21.37 -8.72 17.04
N TYR A 352 22.07 -9.85 16.85
CA TYR A 352 21.43 -11.07 16.31
C TYR A 352 20.33 -11.59 17.23
N TYR A 353 20.53 -11.53 18.53
CA TYR A 353 19.48 -11.87 19.49
C TYR A 353 18.30 -10.91 19.37
N TYR A 354 18.57 -9.61 19.32
CA TYR A 354 17.54 -8.59 19.23
C TYR A 354 16.60 -8.79 18.05
N ILE A 355 17.10 -8.97 16.84
CA ILE A 355 16.25 -9.11 15.64
C ILE A 355 15.30 -10.30 15.72
N ASN A 356 15.67 -11.33 16.45
CA ASN A 356 14.87 -12.53 16.67
C ASN A 356 13.89 -12.37 17.83
N PHE A 357 14.39 -11.97 18.99
CA PHE A 357 13.57 -11.87 20.20
C PHE A 357 12.42 -10.89 20.04
N ARG A 358 12.66 -9.76 19.37
CA ARG A 358 11.59 -8.79 19.09
C ARG A 358 10.45 -9.38 18.27
N GLN A 359 10.71 -10.39 17.45
CA GLN A 359 9.66 -11.04 16.66
C GLN A 359 9.00 -12.17 17.44
N ILE A 360 9.78 -12.98 18.18
CA ILE A 360 9.26 -14.08 18.99
C ILE A 360 8.32 -13.55 20.07
N MET A 361 8.66 -12.43 20.73
CA MET A 361 7.83 -11.85 21.80
C MET A 361 6.40 -11.50 21.34
N ARG A 362 6.17 -11.32 20.05
CA ARG A 362 4.83 -11.08 19.49
C ARG A 362 3.90 -12.28 19.60
N PHE A 363 4.46 -13.48 19.76
CA PHE A 363 3.75 -14.76 19.92
C PHE A 363 3.63 -15.21 21.38
N HIS A 364 3.99 -14.35 22.33
CA HIS A 364 3.78 -14.54 23.77
C HIS A 364 2.62 -13.65 24.25
N SER A 365 1.73 -14.20 25.08
CA SER A 365 0.47 -13.54 25.47
C SER A 365 0.69 -12.20 26.20
N GLU A 366 1.74 -12.09 27.04
CA GLU A 366 2.09 -10.88 27.78
C GLU A 366 3.12 -10.02 27.05
N TRP A 367 4.22 -10.59 26.55
CA TRP A 367 5.34 -9.83 25.97
C TRP A 367 4.94 -9.06 24.72
N ARG A 368 3.93 -9.55 23.95
CA ARG A 368 3.37 -8.83 22.80
C ARG A 368 2.86 -7.43 23.14
N LEU A 369 2.48 -7.19 24.41
CA LEU A 369 2.03 -5.88 24.87
C LEU A 369 3.19 -4.89 24.97
N ASP A 370 4.39 -5.34 25.34
CA ASP A 370 5.58 -4.50 25.34
C ASP A 370 6.03 -4.15 23.92
N TYR A 371 5.94 -5.11 23.00
CA TYR A 371 6.13 -4.83 21.57
C TYR A 371 5.12 -3.77 21.08
N TYR A 372 3.84 -3.93 21.41
CA TYR A 372 2.81 -2.95 21.05
C TYR A 372 3.08 -1.58 21.70
N ASN A 373 3.46 -1.53 22.97
CA ASN A 373 3.70 -0.27 23.68
C ASN A 373 4.83 0.54 23.03
N PHE A 374 5.85 -0.11 22.50
CA PHE A 374 6.93 0.57 21.77
C PHE A 374 6.56 0.82 20.31
N TYR A 375 6.36 -0.22 19.49
CA TYR A 375 6.13 -0.06 18.04
C TYR A 375 4.75 0.47 17.70
N GLY A 376 3.71 -0.09 18.29
CA GLY A 376 2.33 0.31 18.01
C GLY A 376 2.01 1.69 18.58
N LYS A 377 2.14 1.83 19.90
CA LYS A 377 1.67 3.02 20.62
C LYS A 377 2.64 4.19 20.53
N PHE A 378 3.93 3.95 20.82
CA PHE A 378 4.91 5.04 20.88
C PHE A 378 5.38 5.47 19.49
N ILE A 379 5.79 4.52 18.64
CA ILE A 379 6.30 4.83 17.28
C ILE A 379 5.17 5.22 16.34
N ASN A 380 4.12 4.39 16.23
CA ASN A 380 3.08 4.55 15.21
C ASN A 380 1.85 5.34 15.70
N GLY A 381 1.77 5.68 17.00
CA GLY A 381 0.63 6.40 17.57
C GLY A 381 -0.66 5.59 17.61
N GLN A 382 -0.59 4.26 17.52
CA GLN A 382 -1.73 3.35 17.55
C GLN A 382 -2.39 3.38 18.94
N PRO A 383 -3.69 3.69 19.04
CA PRO A 383 -4.33 3.94 20.35
C PRO A 383 -4.40 2.71 21.26
N ILE A 384 -4.80 1.57 20.72
CA ILE A 384 -4.87 0.26 21.40
C ILE A 384 -4.28 -0.84 20.51
N SER A 385 -3.86 -1.95 21.12
CA SER A 385 -3.41 -3.13 20.37
C SER A 385 -4.54 -3.73 19.53
N TYR A 386 -4.18 -4.52 18.52
CA TYR A 386 -5.16 -5.30 17.77
C TYR A 386 -5.99 -6.20 18.70
N PRO A 387 -7.31 -6.29 18.47
CA PRO A 387 -8.16 -7.29 19.14
C PRO A 387 -7.59 -8.70 18.94
N ARG A 388 -7.66 -9.50 20.00
CA ARG A 388 -7.08 -10.85 20.02
C ARG A 388 -7.60 -11.74 18.90
N GLU A 389 -8.89 -11.64 18.63
CA GLU A 389 -9.61 -12.41 17.63
C GLU A 389 -9.14 -12.16 16.19
N LEU A 390 -8.45 -11.03 15.92
CA LEU A 390 -7.94 -10.72 14.58
C LEU A 390 -6.59 -11.36 14.27
N TYR A 391 -5.81 -11.74 15.29
CA TYR A 391 -4.48 -12.35 15.08
C TYR A 391 -4.51 -13.59 14.18
N PRO A 392 -5.47 -14.53 14.38
CA PRO A 392 -5.57 -15.69 13.50
C PRO A 392 -5.78 -15.32 12.04
N VAL A 393 -6.60 -14.31 11.75
CA VAL A 393 -6.91 -13.89 10.39
C VAL A 393 -5.64 -13.43 9.66
N PHE A 394 -4.78 -12.67 10.35
CA PHE A 394 -3.52 -12.19 9.75
C PHE A 394 -2.58 -13.35 9.43
N GLY A 395 -2.32 -14.24 10.38
CA GLY A 395 -1.47 -15.41 10.15
C GLY A 395 -2.08 -16.41 9.15
N MET A 396 -3.41 -16.58 9.17
CA MET A 396 -4.13 -17.37 8.18
C MET A 396 -3.96 -16.80 6.76
N SER A 397 -3.93 -15.48 6.59
CA SER A 397 -3.70 -14.86 5.28
C SER A 397 -2.33 -15.23 4.68
N PHE A 398 -1.31 -15.49 5.51
CA PHE A 398 0.01 -15.90 5.06
C PHE A 398 0.07 -17.34 4.58
N CYS A 399 -0.64 -18.22 5.28
CA CYS A 399 -0.60 -19.67 5.05
C CYS A 399 -1.72 -20.15 4.12
N PHE A 400 -2.90 -19.51 4.16
CA PHE A 400 -4.12 -19.96 3.51
C PHE A 400 -4.79 -18.84 2.70
N ASN A 401 -4.00 -18.04 1.97
CA ASN A 401 -4.52 -16.95 1.15
C ASN A 401 -5.49 -17.41 0.07
N THR A 402 -5.18 -18.49 -0.61
CA THR A 402 -6.02 -19.04 -1.69
C THR A 402 -7.34 -19.57 -1.14
N PHE A 403 -7.31 -20.25 0.01
CA PHE A 403 -8.51 -20.66 0.73
C PHE A 403 -9.38 -19.45 1.10
N LEU A 404 -8.82 -18.48 1.79
CA LEU A 404 -9.57 -17.27 2.23
C LEU A 404 -10.14 -16.50 1.03
N THR A 405 -9.35 -16.35 -0.03
CA THR A 405 -9.80 -15.68 -1.26
C THR A 405 -10.98 -16.41 -1.89
N ASN A 406 -10.91 -17.74 -2.03
CA ASN A 406 -11.97 -18.53 -2.64
C ASN A 406 -13.24 -18.52 -1.80
N GLU A 407 -13.15 -18.73 -0.49
CA GLU A 407 -14.31 -18.71 0.40
C GLU A 407 -14.95 -17.32 0.48
N TYR A 408 -14.13 -16.26 0.53
CA TYR A 408 -14.66 -14.89 0.51
C TYR A 408 -15.41 -14.59 -0.80
N ILE A 409 -14.90 -15.03 -1.95
CA ILE A 409 -15.54 -14.87 -3.25
C ILE A 409 -16.86 -15.67 -3.29
N ASN A 410 -16.84 -16.95 -2.85
CA ASN A 410 -18.03 -17.79 -2.84
C ASN A 410 -19.19 -17.15 -2.07
N LYS A 411 -18.87 -16.45 -0.98
CA LYS A 411 -19.86 -15.79 -0.13
C LYS A 411 -20.33 -14.42 -0.65
N ASN A 412 -19.42 -13.66 -1.28
CA ASN A 412 -19.64 -12.23 -1.54
C ASN A 412 -19.64 -11.86 -3.03
N LYS A 413 -19.62 -12.83 -3.96
CA LYS A 413 -19.55 -12.54 -5.39
C LYS A 413 -20.72 -11.68 -5.85
N ASP A 414 -20.41 -10.50 -6.37
CA ASP A 414 -21.35 -9.62 -7.06
C ASP A 414 -20.89 -9.40 -8.51
N GLN A 415 -21.48 -10.15 -9.45
CA GLN A 415 -21.11 -10.09 -10.85
C GLN A 415 -21.48 -8.74 -11.47
N LEU A 416 -22.55 -8.10 -10.99
CA LEU A 416 -22.98 -6.80 -11.53
C LEU A 416 -21.95 -5.70 -11.21
N SER A 417 -21.45 -5.65 -9.97
CA SER A 417 -20.40 -4.69 -9.58
C SER A 417 -19.07 -4.98 -10.30
N ILE A 418 -18.72 -6.25 -10.54
CA ILE A 418 -17.53 -6.64 -11.31
C ILE A 418 -17.65 -6.13 -12.76
N ASP A 419 -18.77 -6.42 -13.43
CA ASP A 419 -19.01 -6.03 -14.82
C ASP A 419 -19.06 -4.50 -14.97
N TYR A 420 -19.72 -3.81 -14.04
CA TYR A 420 -19.76 -2.35 -13.99
C TYR A 420 -18.35 -1.75 -13.87
N THR A 421 -17.51 -2.30 -12.98
CA THR A 421 -16.14 -1.84 -12.79
C THR A 421 -15.30 -2.03 -14.05
N HIS A 422 -15.40 -3.18 -14.71
CA HIS A 422 -14.73 -3.42 -16.00
C HIS A 422 -15.15 -2.42 -17.08
N ASN A 423 -16.46 -2.14 -17.18
CA ASN A 423 -16.99 -1.21 -18.17
C ASN A 423 -16.52 0.21 -17.92
N MET A 424 -16.60 0.67 -16.67
CA MET A 424 -16.12 1.99 -16.27
C MET A 424 -14.62 2.14 -16.52
N ALA A 425 -13.81 1.14 -16.15
CA ALA A 425 -12.37 1.14 -16.43
C ALA A 425 -12.05 1.25 -17.92
N SER A 426 -12.79 0.52 -18.77
CA SER A 426 -12.63 0.60 -20.23
C SER A 426 -12.90 2.01 -20.76
N ASP A 427 -13.92 2.68 -20.24
CA ASP A 427 -14.29 4.01 -20.69
C ASP A 427 -13.33 5.09 -20.18
N LEU A 428 -12.91 5.00 -18.90
CA LEU A 428 -11.88 5.88 -18.35
C LEU A 428 -10.53 5.75 -19.09
N LEU A 429 -10.16 4.53 -19.49
CA LEU A 429 -8.96 4.30 -20.29
C LEU A 429 -9.01 4.96 -21.66
N LYS A 430 -10.19 4.99 -22.31
CA LYS A 430 -10.39 5.72 -23.58
C LYS A 430 -10.19 7.22 -23.38
N VAL A 431 -10.74 7.76 -22.31
CA VAL A 431 -10.54 9.19 -21.95
C VAL A 431 -9.07 9.46 -21.69
N PHE A 432 -8.37 8.63 -20.91
CA PHE A 432 -6.95 8.84 -20.63
C PHE A 432 -6.10 8.78 -21.92
N LYS A 433 -6.34 7.82 -22.81
CA LYS A 433 -5.66 7.76 -24.10
C LYS A 433 -5.89 9.04 -24.92
N ARG A 434 -7.11 9.57 -24.94
CA ARG A 434 -7.44 10.84 -25.64
C ARG A 434 -6.68 12.02 -25.03
N ILE A 435 -6.56 12.09 -23.70
CA ILE A 435 -5.75 13.10 -23.00
C ILE A 435 -4.28 13.02 -23.44
N ILE A 436 -3.68 11.82 -23.47
CA ILE A 436 -2.31 11.62 -23.93
C ILE A 436 -2.17 11.98 -25.43
N GLN A 437 -3.11 11.60 -26.28
CA GLN A 437 -3.09 11.90 -27.73
C GLN A 437 -3.02 13.41 -28.00
N ARG A 438 -3.80 14.21 -27.29
CA ARG A 438 -3.82 15.67 -27.44
C ARG A 438 -2.74 16.41 -26.66
N ASN A 439 -1.95 15.70 -25.85
CA ASN A 439 -0.85 16.29 -25.07
C ASN A 439 0.14 17.03 -25.98
N THR A 440 0.55 18.24 -25.59
CA THR A 440 1.37 19.12 -26.40
C THR A 440 2.85 19.16 -26.01
N TRP A 441 3.21 18.66 -24.83
CA TRP A 441 4.58 18.71 -24.35
C TRP A 441 5.35 17.40 -24.55
N LEU A 442 4.65 16.27 -24.74
CA LEU A 442 5.29 15.00 -25.06
C LEU A 442 5.73 14.98 -26.53
N SER A 443 6.97 14.58 -26.77
CA SER A 443 7.46 14.27 -28.13
C SER A 443 6.67 13.11 -28.75
N PRO A 444 6.61 13.03 -30.09
CA PRO A 444 5.86 11.96 -30.76
C PRO A 444 6.28 10.54 -30.35
N SER A 445 7.58 10.30 -30.11
CA SER A 445 8.09 8.99 -29.67
C SER A 445 7.63 8.63 -28.28
N THR A 446 7.79 9.52 -27.30
CA THR A 446 7.35 9.31 -25.92
C THR A 446 5.83 9.16 -25.83
N LYS A 447 5.09 9.99 -26.57
CA LYS A 447 3.63 9.90 -26.66
C LYS A 447 3.17 8.55 -27.20
N LYS A 448 3.78 8.08 -28.31
CA LYS A 448 3.47 6.76 -28.88
C LYS A 448 3.71 5.65 -27.87
N TYR A 449 4.80 5.73 -27.11
CA TYR A 449 5.15 4.72 -26.11
C TYR A 449 4.19 4.75 -24.92
N ALA A 450 3.83 5.94 -24.43
CA ALA A 450 2.82 6.09 -23.37
C ALA A 450 1.48 5.47 -23.77
N LEU A 451 1.03 5.71 -25.02
CA LEU A 451 -0.19 5.08 -25.55
C LEU A 451 -0.06 3.55 -25.63
N LEU A 452 1.07 3.03 -26.11
CA LEU A 452 1.35 1.58 -26.14
C LEU A 452 1.24 0.97 -24.75
N LYS A 453 1.81 1.64 -23.74
CA LYS A 453 1.76 1.18 -22.36
C LYS A 453 0.34 1.16 -21.81
N LEU A 454 -0.46 2.19 -22.06
CA LEU A 454 -1.88 2.24 -21.69
C LEU A 454 -2.71 1.15 -22.39
N GLU A 455 -2.36 0.78 -23.65
CA GLU A 455 -3.04 -0.31 -24.37
C GLU A 455 -2.81 -1.68 -23.74
N HIS A 456 -1.70 -1.87 -23.08
CA HIS A 456 -1.28 -3.13 -22.48
C HIS A 456 -1.59 -3.22 -20.99
N ILE A 457 -2.26 -2.23 -20.40
CA ILE A 457 -2.71 -2.34 -19.00
C ILE A 457 -3.65 -3.54 -18.86
N LYS A 458 -3.29 -4.44 -17.96
CA LYS A 458 -4.12 -5.57 -17.56
C LYS A 458 -5.01 -5.13 -16.40
N LEU A 459 -6.26 -5.59 -16.40
CA LEU A 459 -7.21 -5.33 -15.32
C LEU A 459 -7.75 -6.64 -14.78
N GLU A 460 -7.56 -6.85 -13.49
CA GLU A 460 -8.14 -7.95 -12.72
C GLU A 460 -9.12 -7.37 -11.70
N VAL A 461 -10.37 -7.85 -11.70
CA VAL A 461 -11.43 -7.35 -10.83
C VAL A 461 -12.04 -8.50 -10.04
N GLY A 462 -12.12 -8.32 -8.73
CA GLY A 462 -12.74 -9.24 -7.79
C GLY A 462 -11.85 -10.43 -7.41
N ARG A 463 -11.28 -11.11 -8.40
CA ARG A 463 -10.45 -12.31 -8.22
C ARG A 463 -9.12 -12.17 -8.95
N PRO A 464 -7.99 -12.53 -8.34
CA PRO A 464 -6.73 -12.70 -9.05
C PRO A 464 -6.84 -13.79 -10.11
N LYS A 465 -6.22 -13.57 -11.26
CA LYS A 465 -6.22 -14.55 -12.36
C LYS A 465 -5.56 -15.87 -11.95
N LEU A 466 -4.47 -15.76 -11.21
CA LEU A 466 -3.68 -16.90 -10.74
C LEU A 466 -3.36 -16.72 -9.25
N LEU A 467 -3.45 -17.82 -8.51
CA LEU A 467 -3.06 -17.91 -7.10
C LEU A 467 -2.21 -19.17 -6.89
N ARG A 468 -1.26 -19.10 -5.96
CA ARG A 468 -0.52 -20.29 -5.51
C ARG A 468 -1.42 -21.14 -4.62
N GLU A 469 -1.23 -22.45 -4.68
CA GLU A 469 -1.83 -23.33 -3.69
C GLU A 469 -1.30 -23.04 -2.30
N ASP A 470 -2.18 -23.16 -1.31
CA ASP A 470 -1.82 -22.98 0.08
C ASP A 470 -0.96 -24.16 0.56
N PRO A 471 0.15 -23.90 1.27
CA PRO A 471 0.99 -24.98 1.79
C PRO A 471 0.34 -25.69 2.97
N ILE A 472 0.36 -27.01 2.95
CA ILE A 472 0.00 -27.86 4.09
C ILE A 472 1.32 -28.26 4.75
N LEU A 473 1.54 -27.81 6.01
CA LEU A 473 2.84 -27.88 6.66
C LEU A 473 2.80 -28.57 8.04
N ASP A 474 1.77 -29.36 8.32
CA ASP A 474 1.55 -30.05 9.60
C ASP A 474 1.60 -29.07 10.79
N TYR A 475 0.71 -28.09 10.76
CA TYR A 475 0.65 -27.05 11.78
C TYR A 475 0.27 -27.61 13.16
N ASP A 476 0.93 -27.09 14.20
CA ASP A 476 0.71 -27.47 15.61
C ASP A 476 -0.18 -26.42 16.28
N SER A 477 -1.23 -26.86 16.98
CA SER A 477 -2.21 -25.98 17.65
C SER A 477 -1.66 -25.15 18.81
N LYS A 478 -0.44 -25.44 19.27
CA LYS A 478 0.25 -24.73 20.39
C LYS A 478 1.47 -23.93 19.96
N LYS A 479 1.99 -24.12 18.74
CA LYS A 479 3.29 -23.62 18.32
C LYS A 479 3.19 -22.50 17.29
N ALA A 480 2.66 -21.34 17.71
CA ALA A 480 2.38 -20.24 16.81
C ALA A 480 3.61 -19.73 16.05
N TYR A 481 4.74 -19.46 16.75
CA TYR A 481 5.96 -18.98 16.11
C TYR A 481 6.59 -20.04 15.21
N GLU A 482 6.67 -21.29 15.67
CA GLU A 482 7.23 -22.41 14.88
C GLU A 482 6.38 -22.69 13.62
N ASN A 483 5.08 -22.51 13.69
CA ASN A 483 4.21 -22.59 12.51
C ASN A 483 4.60 -21.51 11.48
N MET A 484 4.90 -20.29 11.91
CA MET A 484 5.41 -19.26 11.02
C MET A 484 6.81 -19.59 10.48
N LEU A 485 7.67 -20.23 11.27
CA LEU A 485 8.96 -20.74 10.80
C LEU A 485 8.81 -21.85 9.74
N LYS A 486 7.85 -22.76 9.88
CA LYS A 486 7.54 -23.76 8.84
C LYS A 486 7.17 -23.07 7.54
N LEU A 487 6.34 -22.01 7.61
CA LEU A 487 5.98 -21.21 6.43
C LEU A 487 7.23 -20.55 5.81
N THR A 488 8.09 -19.88 6.60
CA THR A 488 9.28 -19.22 6.04
C THR A 488 10.24 -20.22 5.40
N ASN A 489 10.43 -21.38 6.01
CA ASN A 489 11.25 -22.47 5.44
C ASN A 489 10.66 -22.99 4.11
N TRP A 490 9.34 -23.15 4.03
CA TRP A 490 8.68 -23.53 2.78
C TRP A 490 8.86 -22.44 1.71
N ARG A 491 8.69 -21.17 2.08
CA ARG A 491 8.85 -20.02 1.18
C ARG A 491 10.29 -19.93 0.65
N THR A 492 11.29 -20.08 1.53
CA THR A 492 12.71 -20.12 1.14
C THR A 492 12.96 -21.20 0.07
N LYS A 493 12.40 -22.41 0.26
CA LYS A 493 12.50 -23.47 -0.76
C LYS A 493 11.83 -23.08 -2.09
N GLN A 494 10.71 -22.33 -2.04
CA GLN A 494 10.06 -21.84 -3.26
C GLN A 494 10.91 -20.75 -3.93
N TYR A 495 11.50 -19.83 -3.19
CA TYR A 495 12.41 -18.81 -3.70
C TYR A 495 13.61 -19.43 -4.42
N ILE A 496 14.27 -20.40 -3.79
CA ILE A 496 15.39 -21.15 -4.41
C ILE A 496 14.97 -21.81 -5.72
N LYS A 497 13.78 -22.41 -5.77
CA LYS A 497 13.25 -23.04 -6.98
C LYS A 497 12.94 -22.05 -8.10
N LEU A 498 12.61 -20.80 -7.77
CA LEU A 498 12.26 -19.74 -8.71
C LEU A 498 13.48 -19.01 -9.27
N ASP A 499 14.60 -19.05 -8.57
CA ASP A 499 15.80 -18.30 -8.98
C ASP A 499 16.30 -18.75 -10.36
N GLY A 500 16.45 -17.79 -11.27
CA GLY A 500 16.79 -18.02 -12.67
C GLY A 500 15.66 -18.60 -13.53
N LYS A 501 14.44 -18.75 -12.99
CA LYS A 501 13.30 -19.33 -13.72
C LYS A 501 12.19 -18.32 -13.94
N SER A 502 11.36 -18.59 -14.95
CA SER A 502 10.11 -17.86 -15.16
C SER A 502 9.04 -18.30 -14.16
N SER A 503 8.24 -17.33 -13.70
CA SER A 503 7.06 -17.60 -12.90
C SER A 503 5.92 -16.70 -13.31
N GLU A 504 4.75 -17.31 -13.56
CA GLU A 504 3.51 -16.58 -13.80
C GLU A 504 2.82 -16.17 -12.47
N VAL A 505 3.17 -16.86 -11.38
CA VAL A 505 2.57 -16.63 -10.06
C VAL A 505 3.66 -16.26 -9.08
N ASP A 506 3.63 -15.03 -8.63
CA ASP A 506 4.57 -14.54 -7.63
C ASP A 506 4.34 -15.16 -6.26
N ILE A 507 5.38 -15.19 -5.44
CA ILE A 507 5.25 -15.46 -4.02
C ILE A 507 4.87 -14.10 -3.37
N PRO A 508 3.69 -13.99 -2.76
CA PRO A 508 3.26 -12.74 -2.13
C PRO A 508 4.27 -12.28 -1.07
N VAL A 509 4.54 -10.99 -1.02
CA VAL A 509 5.42 -10.42 -0.01
C VAL A 509 4.68 -10.35 1.33
N ILE A 510 5.34 -10.72 2.42
CA ILE A 510 4.82 -10.54 3.77
C ILE A 510 5.60 -9.42 4.45
N ASP A 511 4.90 -8.38 4.87
CA ASP A 511 5.46 -7.40 5.81
C ASP A 511 5.33 -7.94 7.24
N TRP A 512 6.38 -8.60 7.70
CA TRP A 512 6.41 -9.20 9.02
C TRP A 512 6.38 -8.17 10.15
N GLN A 513 6.82 -6.94 9.92
CA GLN A 513 6.75 -5.88 10.92
C GLN A 513 5.30 -5.44 11.14
N ALA A 514 4.59 -5.14 10.07
CA ALA A 514 3.15 -4.81 10.12
C ALA A 514 2.27 -6.06 10.33
N PHE A 515 2.83 -7.27 10.20
CA PHE A 515 2.11 -8.55 10.20
C PHE A 515 0.98 -8.58 9.17
N LYS A 516 1.32 -8.22 7.94
CA LYS A 516 0.39 -8.05 6.84
C LYS A 516 0.95 -8.63 5.55
N MET A 517 0.11 -9.36 4.81
CA MET A 517 0.48 -9.78 3.47
C MET A 517 0.25 -8.65 2.47
N VAL A 518 1.21 -8.47 1.57
CA VAL A 518 1.14 -7.56 0.43
C VAL A 518 1.02 -8.42 -0.83
N GLY A 519 -0.09 -8.30 -1.53
CA GLY A 519 -0.32 -9.12 -2.73
C GLY A 519 -1.80 -9.24 -3.10
N LYS A 520 -2.07 -10.16 -4.02
CA LYS A 520 -3.41 -10.37 -4.57
C LYS A 520 -4.29 -11.17 -3.61
N GLN A 521 -5.13 -10.47 -2.85
CA GLN A 521 -6.09 -10.99 -1.88
C GLN A 521 -7.46 -10.41 -2.20
N SER A 522 -8.50 -11.25 -2.40
CA SER A 522 -9.84 -10.72 -2.71
C SER A 522 -10.56 -10.09 -1.53
N TYR A 523 -10.07 -10.31 -0.31
CA TYR A 523 -10.63 -9.82 0.95
C TYR A 523 -9.92 -8.56 1.52
N VAL A 524 -9.13 -7.87 0.70
CA VAL A 524 -8.48 -6.60 1.09
C VAL A 524 -9.24 -5.43 0.48
N VAL A 525 -9.56 -4.45 1.31
CA VAL A 525 -10.23 -3.22 0.89
C VAL A 525 -9.16 -2.23 0.42
N ASN A 526 -8.75 -2.37 -0.82
CA ASN A 526 -7.77 -1.53 -1.50
C ASN A 526 -7.85 -1.74 -3.02
N ALA A 527 -7.05 -0.99 -3.78
CA ALA A 527 -6.76 -1.20 -5.19
C ALA A 527 -5.25 -1.05 -5.40
N TYR A 528 -4.72 -1.61 -6.49
CA TYR A 528 -3.27 -1.61 -6.74
C TYR A 528 -2.96 -1.53 -8.22
N TYR A 529 -2.01 -0.67 -8.59
CA TYR A 529 -1.26 -0.80 -9.83
C TYR A 529 0.10 -1.45 -9.55
N THR A 530 0.49 -2.44 -10.35
CA THR A 530 1.78 -3.12 -10.24
C THR A 530 2.62 -2.82 -11.48
N PRO A 531 3.67 -1.97 -11.38
CA PRO A 531 4.49 -1.57 -12.53
C PRO A 531 5.16 -2.75 -13.25
N THR A 532 5.66 -3.75 -12.52
CA THR A 532 6.33 -4.94 -13.07
C THR A 532 5.39 -5.91 -13.79
N GLU A 533 4.10 -5.71 -13.69
CA GLU A 533 3.08 -6.48 -14.41
C GLU A 533 2.31 -5.64 -15.41
N ASN A 534 2.43 -4.32 -15.33
CA ASN A 534 1.57 -3.34 -15.99
C ASN A 534 0.09 -3.71 -15.79
N SER A 535 -0.29 -3.94 -14.53
CA SER A 535 -1.61 -4.45 -14.16
C SER A 535 -2.25 -3.66 -13.02
N ILE A 536 -3.58 -3.54 -13.08
CA ILE A 536 -4.43 -3.03 -12.02
C ILE A 536 -5.19 -4.20 -11.42
N TYR A 537 -5.22 -4.29 -10.10
CA TYR A 537 -6.03 -5.26 -9.38
C TYR A 537 -7.02 -4.54 -8.45
N ILE A 538 -8.30 -4.86 -8.60
CA ILE A 538 -9.39 -4.39 -7.73
C ILE A 538 -9.94 -5.60 -6.97
N PRO A 539 -9.62 -5.78 -5.68
CA PRO A 539 -10.14 -6.87 -4.86
C PRO A 539 -11.66 -6.85 -4.71
N LEU A 540 -12.28 -8.01 -4.53
CA LEU A 540 -13.74 -8.11 -4.35
C LEU A 540 -14.22 -7.32 -3.13
N ALA A 541 -13.45 -7.30 -2.05
CA ALA A 541 -13.79 -6.57 -0.83
C ALA A 541 -13.87 -5.04 -1.03
N TYR A 542 -13.28 -4.51 -2.10
CA TYR A 542 -13.44 -3.11 -2.48
C TYR A 542 -14.79 -2.85 -3.16
N LEU A 543 -15.40 -3.87 -3.80
CA LEU A 543 -16.64 -3.75 -4.55
C LEU A 543 -17.89 -3.88 -3.65
N GLN A 544 -17.94 -3.08 -2.59
CA GLN A 544 -19.06 -2.98 -1.67
C GLN A 544 -19.29 -1.54 -1.22
N LYS A 545 -20.45 -1.26 -0.62
CA LYS A 545 -20.71 0.05 0.00
C LYS A 545 -19.63 0.37 1.06
N PRO A 546 -19.07 1.59 1.09
CA PRO A 546 -19.47 2.76 0.32
C PRO A 546 -18.76 2.93 -1.04
N PHE A 547 -17.82 2.05 -1.45
CA PHE A 547 -16.95 2.26 -2.61
C PHE A 547 -17.67 2.10 -3.95
N ILE A 548 -18.74 1.33 -3.99
CA ILE A 548 -19.64 1.17 -5.13
C ILE A 548 -21.07 1.02 -4.63
N ASP A 549 -22.01 1.70 -5.29
CA ASP A 549 -23.44 1.59 -4.99
C ASP A 549 -24.25 1.73 -6.27
N LEU A 550 -24.69 0.61 -6.82
CA LEU A 550 -25.45 0.54 -8.06
C LEU A 550 -26.97 0.59 -7.82
N GLU A 551 -27.40 0.56 -6.57
CA GLU A 551 -28.81 0.52 -6.21
C GLU A 551 -29.39 1.91 -5.93
N GLU A 552 -28.67 2.73 -5.15
CA GLU A 552 -29.19 3.97 -4.60
C GLU A 552 -28.47 5.23 -5.12
N ARG A 553 -27.31 5.07 -5.78
CA ARG A 553 -26.45 6.20 -6.16
C ARG A 553 -26.29 6.35 -7.67
N GLY A 554 -26.09 7.61 -8.10
CA GLY A 554 -25.89 8.00 -9.48
C GLY A 554 -24.44 7.86 -9.98
N ILE A 555 -24.22 8.34 -11.22
CA ILE A 555 -22.92 8.28 -11.89
C ILE A 555 -21.89 9.12 -11.14
N GLU A 556 -22.25 10.28 -10.61
CA GLU A 556 -21.37 11.19 -9.90
C GLU A 556 -20.76 10.52 -8.66
N TYR A 557 -21.58 9.73 -7.95
CA TYR A 557 -21.14 8.97 -6.79
C TYR A 557 -20.16 7.87 -7.19
N ASN A 558 -20.57 6.97 -8.08
CA ASN A 558 -19.72 5.84 -8.45
C ASN A 558 -18.48 6.28 -9.21
N LEU A 559 -18.53 7.38 -9.96
CA LEU A 559 -17.36 7.98 -10.58
C LEU A 559 -16.39 8.57 -9.53
N ALA A 560 -16.90 9.22 -8.48
CA ALA A 560 -16.08 9.78 -7.42
C ALA A 560 -15.46 8.72 -6.50
N TYR A 561 -16.03 7.52 -6.43
CA TYR A 561 -15.52 6.40 -5.65
C TYR A 561 -14.76 5.41 -6.53
N ILE A 562 -15.40 4.37 -7.06
CA ILE A 562 -14.73 3.34 -7.85
C ILE A 562 -14.09 3.90 -9.13
N GLY A 563 -14.74 4.88 -9.79
CA GLY A 563 -14.22 5.51 -11.00
C GLY A 563 -12.94 6.29 -10.76
N TYR A 564 -12.90 7.11 -9.70
CA TYR A 564 -11.69 7.83 -9.29
C TYR A 564 -10.56 6.87 -8.89
N THR A 565 -10.87 5.80 -8.16
CA THR A 565 -9.88 4.77 -7.84
C THR A 565 -9.30 4.14 -9.11
N LEU A 566 -10.14 3.76 -10.08
CA LEU A 566 -9.67 3.21 -11.36
C LEU A 566 -8.79 4.19 -12.12
N ALA A 567 -9.19 5.47 -12.20
CA ALA A 567 -8.42 6.50 -12.89
C ALA A 567 -7.09 6.81 -12.17
N HIS A 568 -7.08 6.78 -10.84
CA HIS A 568 -5.88 6.89 -10.01
C HIS A 568 -4.91 5.74 -10.30
N GLU A 569 -5.36 4.48 -10.23
CA GLU A 569 -4.53 3.31 -10.51
C GLU A 569 -4.02 3.30 -11.97
N MET A 570 -4.83 3.73 -12.94
CA MET A 570 -4.39 3.90 -14.33
C MET A 570 -3.28 4.95 -14.45
N SER A 571 -3.37 6.02 -13.65
CA SER A 571 -2.41 7.12 -13.69
C SER A 571 -1.03 6.71 -13.15
N HIS A 572 -0.96 5.74 -12.24
CA HIS A 572 0.30 5.15 -11.78
C HIS A 572 1.12 4.50 -12.91
N CYS A 573 0.48 4.15 -14.02
CA CYS A 573 1.19 3.67 -15.22
C CYS A 573 2.24 4.67 -15.72
N LEU A 574 1.99 5.97 -15.55
CA LEU A 574 2.81 7.06 -16.05
C LEU A 574 3.35 8.00 -14.95
N ASP A 575 3.22 7.66 -13.67
CA ASP A 575 3.78 8.45 -12.57
C ASP A 575 5.33 8.40 -12.54
N ASP A 576 5.95 8.93 -11.48
CA ASP A 576 7.42 8.99 -11.33
C ASP A 576 8.10 7.61 -11.22
N LEU A 577 7.36 6.58 -10.81
CA LEU A 577 7.82 5.19 -10.76
C LEU A 577 7.38 4.41 -12.00
N GLY A 578 6.07 4.38 -12.30
CA GLY A 578 5.51 3.62 -13.40
C GLY A 578 6.07 4.01 -14.76
N SER A 579 6.39 5.29 -14.95
CA SER A 579 7.02 5.79 -16.18
C SER A 579 8.40 5.20 -16.50
N LYS A 580 9.05 4.54 -15.55
CA LYS A 580 10.33 3.86 -15.72
C LYS A 580 10.21 2.46 -16.31
N TYR A 581 9.00 1.90 -16.36
CA TYR A 581 8.73 0.55 -16.84
C TYR A 581 8.09 0.57 -18.22
N ASP A 582 8.40 -0.44 -19.04
CA ASP A 582 7.81 -0.63 -20.34
C ASP A 582 6.39 -1.26 -20.28
N GLU A 583 5.77 -1.51 -21.44
CA GLU A 583 4.43 -2.11 -21.54
C GLU A 583 4.37 -3.56 -21.03
N LYS A 584 5.52 -4.22 -20.87
CA LYS A 584 5.64 -5.58 -20.34
C LYS A 584 6.00 -5.61 -18.86
N GLY A 585 6.32 -4.45 -18.28
CA GLY A 585 6.73 -4.30 -16.90
C GLY A 585 8.24 -4.37 -16.68
N ASN A 586 9.08 -4.35 -17.73
CA ASN A 586 10.51 -4.28 -17.57
C ASN A 586 10.97 -2.84 -17.32
N LEU A 587 11.99 -2.69 -16.50
CA LEU A 587 12.65 -1.40 -16.28
C LEU A 587 13.37 -0.98 -17.58
N HIS A 588 12.83 0.02 -18.23
CA HIS A 588 13.28 0.48 -19.54
C HIS A 588 13.07 1.99 -19.69
N ASN A 589 14.14 2.71 -19.99
CA ASN A 589 14.03 4.15 -20.28
C ASN A 589 13.56 4.38 -21.71
N TRP A 590 12.29 4.76 -21.88
CA TRP A 590 11.67 5.08 -23.16
C TRP A 590 11.39 6.58 -23.35
N TRP A 591 11.83 7.40 -22.39
CA TRP A 591 11.68 8.85 -22.42
C TRP A 591 12.77 9.53 -23.22
N THR A 592 12.44 10.61 -23.95
CA THR A 592 13.45 11.52 -24.44
C THR A 592 14.01 12.38 -23.29
N LYS A 593 15.26 12.84 -23.42
CA LYS A 593 15.87 13.76 -22.44
C LYS A 593 15.06 15.04 -22.26
N HIS A 594 14.45 15.54 -23.35
CA HIS A 594 13.59 16.73 -23.34
C HIS A 594 12.33 16.50 -22.50
N ASP A 595 11.61 15.42 -22.75
CA ASP A 595 10.36 15.10 -22.06
C ASP A 595 10.59 14.80 -20.58
N SER A 596 11.67 14.08 -20.26
CA SER A 596 12.10 13.84 -18.88
C SER A 596 12.36 15.14 -18.13
N LYS A 597 12.99 16.14 -18.77
CA LYS A 597 13.22 17.45 -18.18
C LYS A 597 11.91 18.18 -17.88
N ILE A 598 10.96 18.15 -18.82
CA ILE A 598 9.63 18.79 -18.64
C ILE A 598 8.87 18.08 -17.52
N PHE A 599 8.86 16.75 -17.53
CA PHE A 599 8.17 15.96 -16.49
C PHE A 599 8.74 16.27 -15.10
N ASN A 600 10.05 16.34 -14.95
CA ASN A 600 10.69 16.72 -13.69
C ASN A 600 10.32 18.15 -13.22
N LEU A 601 10.09 19.11 -14.14
CA LEU A 601 9.57 20.43 -13.77
C LEU A 601 8.14 20.36 -13.25
N LYS A 602 7.29 19.50 -13.85
CA LYS A 602 5.93 19.26 -13.37
C LYS A 602 5.94 18.60 -11.98
N ILE A 603 6.77 17.59 -11.76
CA ILE A 603 7.00 16.96 -10.46
C ILE A 603 7.36 18.01 -9.39
N LYS A 604 8.32 18.88 -9.67
CA LYS A 604 8.70 19.97 -8.75
C LYS A 604 7.54 20.92 -8.44
N ASN A 605 6.71 21.22 -9.44
CA ASN A 605 5.52 22.06 -9.23
C ASN A 605 4.48 21.36 -8.34
N VAL A 606 4.31 20.05 -8.49
CA VAL A 606 3.41 19.24 -7.64
C VAL A 606 3.93 19.21 -6.20
N ILE A 607 5.19 18.88 -6.00
CA ILE A 607 5.83 18.89 -4.67
C ILE A 607 5.59 20.24 -3.98
N LYS A 608 5.93 21.34 -4.65
CA LYS A 608 5.74 22.70 -4.12
C LYS A 608 4.28 23.00 -3.76
N GLN A 609 3.32 22.51 -4.54
CA GLN A 609 1.90 22.72 -4.23
C GLN A 609 1.49 22.03 -2.93
N TYR A 610 1.81 20.74 -2.80
CA TYR A 610 1.41 19.98 -1.61
C TYR A 610 2.09 20.50 -0.34
N GLU A 611 3.36 20.87 -0.41
CA GLU A 611 4.08 21.51 0.70
C GLU A 611 3.48 22.86 1.07
N THR A 612 3.07 23.67 0.08
CA THR A 612 2.41 24.96 0.31
C THR A 612 1.07 24.77 1.01
N PHE A 613 0.25 23.81 0.56
CA PHE A 613 -1.06 23.53 1.14
C PHE A 613 -0.94 22.95 2.56
N ALA A 614 0.04 22.08 2.82
CA ALA A 614 0.35 21.60 4.16
C ALA A 614 0.81 22.74 5.08
N GLY A 615 1.61 23.66 4.55
CA GLY A 615 2.07 24.86 5.26
C GLY A 615 0.93 25.78 5.74
N TYR A 616 -0.23 25.82 5.05
CA TYR A 616 -1.41 26.56 5.51
C TYR A 616 -1.99 26.01 6.82
N ASP A 617 -1.71 24.75 7.14
CA ASP A 617 -2.10 24.10 8.39
C ASP A 617 -0.95 24.02 9.41
N GLY A 618 0.21 24.64 9.12
CA GLY A 618 1.41 24.56 9.95
C GLY A 618 2.12 23.21 9.92
N ILE A 619 1.80 22.37 8.93
CA ILE A 619 2.40 21.03 8.78
C ILE A 619 3.62 21.12 7.84
N LYS A 620 4.78 20.69 8.35
CA LYS A 620 5.98 20.50 7.52
C LYS A 620 5.94 19.10 6.90
N MET A 621 5.69 19.04 5.60
CA MET A 621 5.62 17.83 4.82
C MET A 621 6.73 17.79 3.77
N ASP A 622 7.35 16.64 3.56
CA ASP A 622 8.19 16.36 2.41
C ASP A 622 7.32 15.67 1.33
N ALA A 623 6.78 16.45 0.42
CA ALA A 623 5.89 15.95 -0.63
C ALA A 623 6.62 15.13 -1.71
N SER A 624 7.96 15.05 -1.66
CA SER A 624 8.72 14.15 -2.55
C SER A 624 8.49 12.68 -2.20
N LEU A 625 8.13 12.37 -0.94
CA LEU A 625 7.82 11.01 -0.48
C LEU A 625 6.52 10.48 -1.05
N SER A 626 5.60 11.36 -1.41
CA SER A 626 4.26 11.04 -1.90
C SER A 626 4.02 11.46 -3.35
N VAL A 627 5.07 11.78 -4.10
CA VAL A 627 4.92 12.40 -5.43
C VAL A 627 4.17 11.53 -6.43
N GLY A 628 4.38 10.22 -6.42
CA GLY A 628 3.65 9.28 -7.28
C GLY A 628 2.14 9.33 -7.02
N GLU A 629 1.75 9.27 -5.75
CA GLU A 629 0.35 9.39 -5.31
C GLU A 629 -0.25 10.74 -5.72
N ASN A 630 0.52 11.83 -5.54
CA ASN A 630 0.08 13.17 -5.88
C ASN A 630 -0.17 13.33 -7.39
N LEU A 631 0.72 12.75 -8.22
CA LEU A 631 0.57 12.72 -9.68
C LEU A 631 -0.65 11.89 -10.10
N ALA A 632 -0.85 10.74 -9.47
CA ALA A 632 -1.98 9.86 -9.74
C ALA A 632 -3.31 10.50 -9.35
N ASP A 633 -3.37 11.18 -8.20
CA ASP A 633 -4.56 11.91 -7.75
C ASP A 633 -4.94 13.04 -8.72
N ILE A 634 -3.96 13.86 -9.16
CA ILE A 634 -4.21 14.97 -10.09
C ILE A 634 -4.68 14.45 -11.44
N SER A 635 -3.99 13.45 -11.99
CA SER A 635 -4.31 12.87 -13.29
C SER A 635 -5.64 12.11 -13.25
N GLY A 636 -5.87 11.32 -12.20
CA GLY A 636 -7.09 10.55 -12.01
C GLY A 636 -8.34 11.44 -11.92
N LEU A 637 -8.24 12.55 -11.18
CA LEU A 637 -9.35 13.49 -11.07
C LEU A 637 -9.66 14.19 -12.39
N ALA A 638 -8.62 14.54 -13.17
CA ALA A 638 -8.80 15.14 -14.50
C ALA A 638 -9.47 14.16 -15.48
N ILE A 639 -9.08 12.88 -15.47
CA ILE A 639 -9.71 11.83 -16.27
C ILE A 639 -11.20 11.69 -15.91
N CYS A 640 -11.54 11.66 -14.63
CA CYS A 640 -12.92 11.55 -14.18
C CYS A 640 -13.75 12.77 -14.55
N GLN A 641 -13.21 13.99 -14.43
CA GLN A 641 -13.91 15.20 -14.85
C GLN A 641 -14.22 15.17 -16.34
N GLU A 642 -13.27 14.80 -17.19
CA GLU A 642 -13.47 14.71 -18.63
C GLU A 642 -14.47 13.61 -19.00
N TYR A 643 -14.41 12.46 -18.32
CA TYR A 643 -15.39 11.40 -18.49
C TYR A 643 -16.82 11.89 -18.15
N LEU A 644 -16.98 12.64 -17.06
CA LEU A 644 -18.27 13.16 -16.65
C LEU A 644 -18.82 14.19 -17.66
N GLN A 645 -17.94 14.99 -18.28
CA GLN A 645 -18.32 15.89 -19.37
C GLN A 645 -18.86 15.11 -20.59
N ASP A 646 -18.10 14.10 -21.05
CA ASP A 646 -18.54 13.24 -22.14
C ASP A 646 -19.88 12.54 -21.83
N PHE A 647 -20.02 12.07 -20.58
CA PHE A 647 -21.23 11.40 -20.15
C PHE A 647 -22.45 12.34 -20.22
N GLN A 648 -22.32 13.57 -19.78
CA GLN A 648 -23.38 14.58 -19.86
C GLN A 648 -23.72 14.93 -21.30
N GLU A 649 -22.71 15.14 -22.15
CA GLU A 649 -22.91 15.48 -23.57
C GLU A 649 -23.62 14.35 -24.32
N ASN A 650 -23.30 13.09 -24.00
CA ASN A 650 -23.89 11.93 -24.69
C ASN A 650 -25.26 11.49 -24.12
N ASN A 651 -25.67 12.02 -22.96
CA ASN A 651 -26.88 11.60 -22.25
C ASN A 651 -27.74 12.81 -21.81
N ASN A 652 -27.73 13.89 -22.56
CA ASN A 652 -28.47 15.13 -22.26
C ASN A 652 -29.94 14.92 -21.95
N ASP A 653 -30.56 13.92 -22.58
CA ASP A 653 -31.98 13.57 -22.40
C ASP A 653 -32.29 12.87 -21.09
N ILE A 654 -31.23 12.35 -20.41
CA ILE A 654 -31.36 11.48 -19.23
C ILE A 654 -30.85 12.18 -17.96
N VAL A 655 -29.95 13.15 -18.10
CA VAL A 655 -29.36 13.89 -16.98
C VAL A 655 -30.02 15.28 -16.89
N PRO A 656 -31.02 15.47 -16.01
CA PRO A 656 -31.85 16.69 -16.04
C PRO A 656 -31.16 17.97 -15.55
N ILE A 657 -29.97 17.85 -14.89
CA ILE A 657 -29.31 19.02 -14.27
C ILE A 657 -27.78 18.90 -14.39
N GLN A 658 -27.24 19.54 -15.45
CA GLN A 658 -25.79 19.50 -15.73
C GLN A 658 -24.90 20.14 -14.65
N ALA A 659 -25.30 21.30 -14.10
CA ALA A 659 -24.51 22.02 -13.12
C ALA A 659 -24.37 21.27 -11.80
N LEU A 660 -25.43 20.61 -11.35
CA LEU A 660 -25.45 19.81 -10.13
C LEU A 660 -24.57 18.56 -10.20
N SER A 661 -24.41 17.97 -11.37
CA SER A 661 -23.58 16.78 -11.54
C SER A 661 -22.12 17.03 -11.16
N PHE A 662 -21.55 18.18 -11.52
CA PHE A 662 -20.15 18.50 -11.14
C PHE A 662 -20.03 18.88 -9.66
N GLU A 663 -20.95 19.63 -9.10
CA GLU A 663 -20.96 19.93 -7.68
C GLU A 663 -21.12 18.65 -6.84
N ALA A 664 -22.03 17.76 -7.25
CA ALA A 664 -22.20 16.46 -6.62
C ALA A 664 -20.92 15.62 -6.71
N PHE A 665 -20.31 15.56 -7.90
CA PHE A 665 -19.06 14.82 -8.10
C PHE A 665 -17.94 15.34 -7.19
N PHE A 666 -17.68 16.65 -7.14
CA PHE A 666 -16.63 17.23 -6.28
C PHE A 666 -16.94 17.04 -4.80
N THR A 667 -18.23 17.12 -4.43
CA THR A 667 -18.67 16.83 -3.06
C THR A 667 -18.38 15.37 -2.69
N TYR A 668 -18.67 14.43 -3.59
CA TYR A 668 -18.38 13.01 -3.35
C TYR A 668 -16.86 12.71 -3.29
N ILE A 669 -16.05 13.40 -4.10
CA ILE A 669 -14.57 13.33 -3.99
C ILE A 669 -14.11 13.72 -2.59
N ALA A 670 -14.63 14.80 -2.02
CA ALA A 670 -14.28 15.22 -0.66
C ALA A 670 -14.80 14.25 0.41
N ILE A 671 -15.98 13.65 0.20
CA ILE A 671 -16.61 12.72 1.15
C ILE A 671 -15.88 11.37 1.15
N GLN A 672 -15.53 10.83 -0.01
CA GLN A 672 -14.83 9.56 -0.09
C GLN A 672 -13.44 9.61 0.57
N SER A 673 -12.82 10.79 0.56
CA SER A 673 -11.52 11.08 1.18
C SER A 673 -11.62 11.40 2.68
N ARG A 674 -12.77 11.18 3.33
CA ARG A 674 -12.93 11.44 4.77
C ARG A 674 -11.90 10.69 5.59
N GLN A 675 -11.14 11.44 6.38
CA GLN A 675 -10.08 10.90 7.21
C GLN A 675 -10.01 11.65 8.54
N LYS A 676 -9.89 10.92 9.63
CA LYS A 676 -9.49 11.46 10.92
C LYS A 676 -8.27 10.68 11.42
N ILE A 677 -7.10 11.30 11.35
CA ILE A 677 -5.85 10.74 11.90
C ILE A 677 -5.76 11.16 13.37
N PHE A 678 -5.25 10.26 14.23
CA PHE A 678 -4.91 10.62 15.61
C PHE A 678 -3.68 11.54 15.62
N ASP A 679 -3.70 12.57 16.45
CA ASP A 679 -2.61 13.55 16.53
C ASP A 679 -1.24 12.90 16.77
N LYS A 680 -1.18 11.86 17.62
CA LYS A 680 0.06 11.10 17.90
C LYS A 680 0.57 10.27 16.71
N ALA A 681 -0.28 9.97 15.74
CA ALA A 681 0.08 9.20 14.56
C ALA A 681 0.52 10.07 13.36
N ILE A 682 0.24 11.37 13.38
CA ILE A 682 0.48 12.26 12.23
C ILE A 682 1.94 12.19 11.78
N ASN A 683 2.90 12.34 12.71
CA ASN A 683 4.33 12.35 12.36
C ASN A 683 4.78 11.03 11.71
N ALA A 684 4.35 9.89 12.25
CA ALA A 684 4.66 8.59 11.68
C ALA A 684 4.03 8.44 10.30
N GLN A 685 2.76 8.82 10.13
CA GLN A 685 2.06 8.76 8.84
C GLN A 685 2.74 9.61 7.77
N LEU A 686 3.17 10.83 8.08
CA LEU A 686 3.88 11.70 7.14
C LEU A 686 5.23 11.14 6.65
N LYS A 687 5.83 10.21 7.40
CA LYS A 687 7.14 9.62 7.09
C LYS A 687 7.07 8.20 6.51
N THR A 688 6.04 7.43 6.85
CA THR A 688 5.93 6.01 6.50
C THR A 688 4.84 5.70 5.48
N ASN A 689 3.84 6.56 5.35
CA ASN A 689 2.76 6.39 4.40
C ASN A 689 3.15 7.06 3.07
N PRO A 690 3.12 6.35 1.93
CA PRO A 690 3.34 6.96 0.62
C PRO A 690 2.24 7.95 0.23
N HIS A 691 1.06 7.86 0.87
CA HIS A 691 -0.04 8.79 0.66
C HIS A 691 0.07 9.99 1.59
N PRO A 692 -0.12 11.23 1.09
CA PRO A 692 -0.28 12.38 1.95
C PRO A 692 -1.63 12.33 2.67
N MET A 693 -1.87 13.27 3.59
CA MET A 693 -3.18 13.37 4.25
C MET A 693 -4.29 13.63 3.22
N ASP A 694 -5.43 12.96 3.38
CA ASP A 694 -6.53 12.98 2.42
C ASP A 694 -7.11 14.39 2.18
N LYS A 695 -6.94 15.30 3.13
CA LYS A 695 -7.21 16.73 2.93
C LYS A 695 -6.43 17.29 1.73
N TYR A 696 -5.15 16.98 1.61
CA TYR A 696 -4.31 17.47 0.50
C TYR A 696 -4.56 16.68 -0.78
N ARG A 697 -4.87 15.38 -0.68
CA ARG A 697 -5.33 14.54 -1.79
C ARG A 697 -6.63 15.05 -2.41
N THR A 698 -7.44 15.78 -1.65
CA THR A 698 -8.67 16.42 -2.13
C THR A 698 -8.40 17.84 -2.65
N ASN A 699 -7.83 18.70 -1.81
CA ASN A 699 -7.71 20.12 -2.09
C ASN A 699 -6.72 20.42 -3.22
N CYS A 700 -5.57 19.74 -3.29
CA CYS A 700 -4.55 20.04 -4.29
C CYS A 700 -4.97 19.69 -5.72
N PRO A 701 -5.53 18.49 -6.01
CA PRO A 701 -6.06 18.19 -7.34
C PRO A 701 -7.19 19.12 -7.76
N LEU A 702 -8.18 19.37 -6.88
CA LEU A 702 -9.31 20.27 -7.15
C LEU A 702 -8.85 21.68 -7.50
N ALA A 703 -7.84 22.22 -6.81
CA ALA A 703 -7.28 23.53 -7.06
C ALA A 703 -6.70 23.70 -8.47
N ARG A 704 -6.36 22.62 -9.17
CA ARG A 704 -5.87 22.63 -10.55
C ARG A 704 -6.98 22.63 -11.61
N LEU A 705 -8.19 22.20 -11.25
CA LEU A 705 -9.29 22.10 -12.20
C LEU A 705 -9.92 23.47 -12.47
N LYS A 706 -9.91 23.89 -13.74
CA LYS A 706 -10.52 25.16 -14.16
C LYS A 706 -12.01 25.19 -13.85
N LEU A 707 -12.71 24.08 -14.07
CA LEU A 707 -14.14 23.97 -13.80
C LEU A 707 -14.46 24.15 -12.32
N PHE A 708 -13.72 23.48 -11.43
CA PHE A 708 -13.87 23.64 -9.98
C PHE A 708 -13.68 25.11 -9.54
N ARG A 709 -12.61 25.74 -10.04
CA ARG A 709 -12.35 27.16 -9.73
C ARG A 709 -13.47 28.09 -10.24
N SER A 710 -14.00 27.79 -11.40
CA SER A 710 -15.11 28.58 -11.98
C SER A 710 -16.39 28.44 -11.16
N LEU A 711 -16.76 27.20 -10.79
CA LEU A 711 -17.97 26.92 -10.01
C LEU A 711 -17.97 27.66 -8.67
N TYR A 712 -16.82 27.69 -7.98
CA TYR A 712 -16.71 28.32 -6.67
C TYR A 712 -16.08 29.71 -6.68
N ASN A 713 -15.91 30.30 -7.88
CA ASN A 713 -15.34 31.66 -8.06
C ASN A 713 -14.01 31.84 -7.31
N ILE A 714 -13.09 30.87 -7.43
CA ILE A 714 -11.77 30.87 -6.79
C ILE A 714 -10.82 31.73 -7.59
N LYS A 715 -10.19 32.73 -6.94
CA LYS A 715 -9.33 33.75 -7.54
C LYS A 715 -7.96 33.79 -6.87
N LYS A 716 -7.01 34.46 -7.51
CA LYS A 716 -5.70 34.75 -6.92
C LYS A 716 -5.88 35.45 -5.56
N GLY A 717 -5.25 34.90 -4.52
CA GLY A 717 -5.40 35.32 -3.13
C GLY A 717 -6.21 34.35 -2.27
N ASP A 718 -7.08 33.53 -2.84
CA ASP A 718 -7.77 32.44 -2.14
C ASP A 718 -6.81 31.28 -1.86
N LYS A 719 -6.91 30.60 -0.71
CA LYS A 719 -6.02 29.48 -0.36
C LYS A 719 -6.16 28.29 -1.30
N MET A 720 -7.35 28.06 -1.86
CA MET A 720 -7.61 27.02 -2.88
C MET A 720 -7.15 27.43 -4.30
N TYR A 721 -6.53 28.62 -4.47
CA TYR A 721 -5.98 29.03 -5.75
C TYR A 721 -4.55 28.48 -5.90
N TRP A 722 -4.31 27.73 -6.97
CA TRP A 722 -2.97 27.39 -7.45
C TRP A 722 -2.73 28.01 -8.81
N SER A 723 -1.57 28.62 -9.04
CA SER A 723 -1.29 29.34 -10.29
C SER A 723 -1.33 28.42 -11.54
N SER A 724 -0.91 27.16 -11.38
CA SER A 724 -0.98 26.16 -12.44
C SER A 724 -2.34 25.49 -12.49
N THR A 725 -2.88 25.34 -13.71
CA THR A 725 -4.02 24.46 -14.03
C THR A 725 -3.57 23.20 -14.75
N ASP A 726 -2.29 22.90 -14.68
CA ASP A 726 -1.68 21.74 -15.30
C ASP A 726 -2.11 20.47 -14.55
N THR A 727 -2.76 19.57 -15.25
CA THR A 727 -3.20 18.25 -14.76
C THR A 727 -2.25 17.12 -15.14
N ILE A 728 -1.01 17.46 -15.40
CA ILE A 728 0.13 16.62 -15.78
C ILE A 728 0.13 16.25 -17.26
N TRP A 729 -0.92 15.64 -17.75
CA TRP A 729 -1.06 15.14 -19.12
C TRP A 729 -1.92 16.00 -20.05
#